data_363d166fe62d19ec4516d7eb3f588a94
#
_entry.id   363d166fe62d19ec4516d7eb3f588a94
#
_cell.length_a   1.000
_cell.length_b   1.000
_cell.length_c   1.000
_cell.angle_alpha   90.00
_cell.angle_beta   90.00
_cell.angle_gamma   90.00
#
_symmetry.space_group_name_H-M   'P 1'
#
loop_
_entity.id
_entity.type
_entity.pdbx_description
1 polymer ?
#
loop_
_entity_poly.entity_id
_entity_poly.type
_entity_poly.pdbx_seq_one_letter_code
_entity_poly.pdbx_strand_id
1 'polypeptide(L)'
;MKQILIKKGKPIVVEVPAPGAREGMILVEVKASCVSPGTELAGMANSGKSLLQRAMEQPDKAKTALAQMKREGIATVWKRAQAKFDKESAPGYTAAGVVLDVGPGVKEFTKGMRVAITGVGFASHAEVAAVPVNLAVSIPEEVDYAEASTVALGAIAMQGVRRANVSLGEKVAVIGCGALGILAVQMLKAAGCAVVATDLDASRLQVAKELGADLCLNPREDDAVALATHWSGGHGVDAVLVFAATQSSEPVSQAFQMSRRKGRVILVGVAGGEYKRDEMYQKELDFLISTSYGPGRYDDNYELRGQDYPYGYVRWTEKRNMQSYLDLIAGGKLAVSGLIGTRSSLENAAEAYAKLKEGSGGFLAVLEPQGGEQISEVVAGSREGEVQKYKAPKNGEKLSVAVVGAGAFVQGTHLPNLAAMSDRVGVSWICSRTGPSARNAAGDLEGVQLTTNYDEVLADPGVHVILVGTRHNTHAEFAIRALRAGKGVFLEKPMCLTSEEYQEICQLVEESSAPFMVGYNRRFAPQVELIRSQLKNRVHPVMIQYVMNAGCLPKDHWTQGEEGGGRLMGEGCHLVDVIRSLVGSPVSEISCHAIRSLNEALVKDDNFSLNLQYEDGSVANLIYTSQGNRSYPKETMRVFCDEKTWVLEDYLDLDVLGGPKGSHLKVRDKGHAKELERFVAAAFLGERFEIPWDEQREVWETCYQALQLCLEQ
;
A
#
# COMPACT_ATOMS: atom_id res chain seq x y z
N MET A 1 -21.43 -3.34 1.61
CA MET A 1 -21.18 -4.58 0.86
C MET A 1 -20.54 -5.64 1.74
N LYS A 2 -20.78 -6.90 1.45
CA LYS A 2 -20.09 -8.02 2.11
C LYS A 2 -18.71 -8.25 1.47
N GLN A 3 -17.74 -8.56 2.31
CA GLN A 3 -16.37 -8.88 1.90
C GLN A 3 -15.77 -9.91 2.85
N ILE A 4 -14.89 -10.78 2.33
CA ILE A 4 -14.13 -11.72 3.14
C ILE A 4 -12.84 -11.02 3.63
N LEU A 5 -12.59 -11.14 4.93
CA LEU A 5 -11.31 -10.75 5.53
C LEU A 5 -10.71 -11.97 6.26
N ILE A 6 -9.38 -11.98 6.36
CA ILE A 6 -8.65 -12.95 7.17
C ILE A 6 -8.28 -12.31 8.50
N LYS A 7 -8.75 -12.89 9.59
CA LYS A 7 -8.41 -12.49 10.96
C LYS A 7 -7.78 -13.68 11.68
N LYS A 8 -6.52 -13.53 12.12
CA LYS A 8 -5.78 -14.60 12.84
C LYS A 8 -5.84 -15.97 12.15
N GLY A 9 -5.67 -15.97 10.83
CA GLY A 9 -5.67 -17.20 10.01
C GLY A 9 -7.04 -17.80 9.69
N LYS A 10 -8.12 -17.11 10.01
CA LYS A 10 -9.49 -17.56 9.71
C LYS A 10 -10.21 -16.60 8.77
N PRO A 11 -10.92 -17.07 7.76
CA PRO A 11 -11.77 -16.23 6.93
C PRO A 11 -13.03 -15.85 7.73
N ILE A 12 -13.39 -14.57 7.66
CA ILE A 12 -14.61 -14.00 8.23
C ILE A 12 -15.32 -13.18 7.17
N VAL A 13 -16.64 -13.20 7.15
CA VAL A 13 -17.44 -12.31 6.31
C VAL A 13 -17.79 -11.07 7.12
N VAL A 14 -17.60 -9.92 6.53
CA VAL A 14 -17.86 -8.64 7.18
C VAL A 14 -18.59 -7.69 6.24
N GLU A 15 -19.35 -6.78 6.80
CA GLU A 15 -19.89 -5.64 6.07
C GLU A 15 -18.90 -4.48 6.11
N VAL A 16 -18.65 -3.91 4.94
CA VAL A 16 -17.76 -2.76 4.74
C VAL A 16 -18.36 -1.83 3.68
N PRO A 17 -18.00 -0.55 3.68
CA PRO A 17 -18.37 0.36 2.59
C PRO A 17 -17.90 -0.15 1.22
N ALA A 18 -18.75 -0.02 0.21
CA ALA A 18 -18.37 -0.31 -1.17
C ALA A 18 -17.35 0.72 -1.69
N PRO A 19 -16.38 0.32 -2.53
CA PRO A 19 -15.49 1.28 -3.17
C PRO A 19 -16.22 2.09 -4.24
N GLY A 20 -15.73 3.30 -4.55
CA GLY A 20 -16.19 4.09 -5.69
C GLY A 20 -15.26 3.93 -6.91
N ALA A 21 -15.78 4.21 -8.12
CA ALA A 21 -14.97 4.32 -9.33
C ALA A 21 -14.12 5.59 -9.29
N ARG A 22 -12.80 5.44 -9.49
CA ARG A 22 -11.83 6.53 -9.52
C ARG A 22 -11.26 6.68 -10.91
N GLU A 23 -10.50 7.75 -11.12
CA GLU A 23 -9.76 7.95 -12.35
C GLU A 23 -8.96 6.69 -12.75
N GLY A 24 -9.10 6.28 -14.01
CA GLY A 24 -8.45 5.10 -14.57
C GLY A 24 -8.94 3.74 -14.03
N MET A 25 -10.04 3.71 -13.27
CA MET A 25 -10.59 2.48 -12.66
C MET A 25 -12.00 2.19 -13.15
N ILE A 26 -12.38 0.91 -13.08
CA ILE A 26 -13.75 0.44 -13.25
C ILE A 26 -14.29 -0.10 -11.94
N LEU A 27 -15.57 0.08 -11.70
CA LEU A 27 -16.31 -0.51 -10.58
C LEU A 27 -17.04 -1.76 -11.09
N VAL A 28 -16.82 -2.90 -10.46
CA VAL A 28 -17.33 -4.20 -10.92
C VAL A 28 -18.19 -4.84 -9.84
N GLU A 29 -19.42 -5.21 -10.19
CA GLU A 29 -20.22 -6.15 -9.42
C GLU A 29 -19.66 -7.54 -9.63
N VAL A 30 -19.14 -8.15 -8.59
CA VAL A 30 -18.53 -9.47 -8.65
C VAL A 30 -19.61 -10.55 -8.70
N LYS A 31 -19.57 -11.39 -9.72
CA LYS A 31 -20.45 -12.55 -9.87
C LYS A 31 -19.78 -13.86 -9.44
N ALA A 32 -18.47 -13.92 -9.59
CA ALA A 32 -17.65 -15.05 -9.16
C ALA A 32 -16.24 -14.59 -8.78
N SER A 33 -15.65 -15.15 -7.74
CA SER A 33 -14.26 -14.95 -7.38
C SER A 33 -13.59 -16.28 -7.02
N CYS A 34 -12.40 -16.52 -7.57
CA CYS A 34 -11.72 -17.79 -7.44
C CYS A 34 -10.71 -17.77 -6.28
N VAL A 35 -10.81 -18.75 -5.39
CA VAL A 35 -9.86 -18.99 -4.30
C VAL A 35 -8.66 -19.75 -4.83
N SER A 36 -7.47 -19.19 -4.65
CA SER A 36 -6.19 -19.79 -5.02
C SER A 36 -5.59 -20.58 -3.84
N PRO A 37 -5.60 -21.93 -3.87
CA PRO A 37 -5.14 -22.72 -2.72
C PRO A 37 -3.68 -22.43 -2.36
N GLY A 38 -2.79 -22.29 -3.34
CA GLY A 38 -1.36 -22.10 -3.11
C GLY A 38 -1.02 -20.80 -2.37
N THR A 39 -1.57 -19.69 -2.84
CA THR A 39 -1.26 -18.36 -2.31
C THR A 39 -2.05 -18.04 -1.04
N GLU A 40 -3.36 -18.32 -1.06
CA GLU A 40 -4.24 -17.87 0.01
C GLU A 40 -4.16 -18.75 1.26
N LEU A 41 -4.09 -20.08 1.12
CA LEU A 41 -3.89 -20.96 2.27
C LEU A 41 -2.54 -20.73 2.94
N ALA A 42 -1.48 -20.47 2.15
CA ALA A 42 -0.17 -20.08 2.68
C ALA A 42 -0.24 -18.73 3.43
N GLY A 43 -0.95 -17.75 2.87
CA GLY A 43 -1.21 -16.45 3.50
C GLY A 43 -1.96 -16.59 4.83
N MET A 44 -3.02 -17.41 4.86
CA MET A 44 -3.78 -17.73 6.08
C MET A 44 -2.91 -18.40 7.14
N ALA A 45 -2.13 -19.41 6.77
CA ALA A 45 -1.21 -20.09 7.68
C ALA A 45 -0.20 -19.09 8.30
N ASN A 46 0.35 -18.19 7.50
CA ASN A 46 1.25 -17.15 7.97
C ASN A 46 0.56 -16.12 8.89
N SER A 47 -0.69 -15.74 8.61
CA SER A 47 -1.42 -14.79 9.46
C SER A 47 -1.80 -15.39 10.81
N GLY A 48 -1.94 -16.71 10.90
CA GLY A 48 -2.21 -17.43 12.16
C GLY A 48 -1.02 -17.64 13.09
N LYS A 49 0.23 -17.40 12.61
CA LYS A 49 1.44 -17.58 13.42
C LYS A 49 1.55 -16.53 14.52
N SER A 50 1.92 -16.95 15.75
CA SER A 50 2.16 -16.03 16.84
C SER A 50 3.35 -15.08 16.58
N LEU A 51 3.40 -13.95 17.32
CA LEU A 51 4.53 -13.00 17.21
C LEU A 51 5.88 -13.68 17.52
N LEU A 52 5.90 -14.65 18.45
CA LEU A 52 7.11 -15.40 18.78
C LEU A 52 7.58 -16.27 17.61
N GLN A 53 6.67 -17.01 16.96
CA GLN A 53 6.98 -17.83 15.79
C GLN A 53 7.52 -16.99 14.63
N ARG A 54 6.92 -15.82 14.38
CA ARG A 54 7.41 -14.88 13.35
C ARG A 54 8.79 -14.30 13.66
N ALA A 55 9.07 -14.01 14.94
CA ALA A 55 10.38 -13.54 15.40
C ALA A 55 11.46 -14.60 15.19
N MET A 56 11.15 -15.87 15.41
CA MET A 56 12.07 -17.00 15.18
C MET A 56 12.36 -17.22 13.70
N GLU A 57 11.34 -17.05 12.83
CA GLU A 57 11.50 -17.21 11.38
C GLU A 57 12.19 -16.01 10.69
N GLN A 58 12.15 -14.82 11.34
CA GLN A 58 12.71 -13.58 10.79
C GLN A 58 13.60 -12.86 11.82
N PRO A 59 14.78 -13.43 12.13
CA PRO A 59 15.67 -12.94 13.18
C PRO A 59 16.15 -11.50 12.97
N ASP A 60 16.33 -11.06 11.73
CA ASP A 60 16.76 -9.68 11.43
C ASP A 60 15.67 -8.65 11.73
N LYS A 61 14.39 -8.98 11.47
CA LYS A 61 13.27 -8.12 11.88
C LYS A 61 13.10 -8.10 13.40
N ALA A 62 13.36 -9.22 14.06
CA ALA A 62 13.35 -9.28 15.53
C ALA A 62 14.45 -8.40 16.15
N LYS A 63 15.68 -8.40 15.60
CA LYS A 63 16.77 -7.51 16.01
C LYS A 63 16.39 -6.03 15.82
N THR A 64 15.78 -5.71 14.68
CA THR A 64 15.31 -4.35 14.40
C THR A 64 14.24 -3.91 15.40
N ALA A 65 13.28 -4.77 15.73
CA ALA A 65 12.25 -4.51 16.73
C ALA A 65 12.84 -4.29 18.13
N LEU A 66 13.84 -5.09 18.53
CA LEU A 66 14.56 -4.92 19.79
C LEU A 66 15.32 -3.58 19.87
N ALA A 67 15.93 -3.15 18.78
CA ALA A 67 16.58 -1.84 18.70
C ALA A 67 15.55 -0.69 18.81
N GLN A 68 14.38 -0.85 18.20
CA GLN A 68 13.27 0.11 18.33
C GLN A 68 12.69 0.14 19.74
N MET A 69 12.56 -1.00 20.43
CA MET A 69 12.11 -1.07 21.81
C MET A 69 13.01 -0.29 22.76
N LYS A 70 14.32 -0.28 22.52
CA LYS A 70 15.27 0.52 23.32
C LYS A 70 15.11 2.03 23.11
N ARG A 71 14.67 2.47 21.91
CA ARG A 71 14.53 3.89 21.55
C ARG A 71 13.15 4.47 21.84
N GLU A 72 12.09 3.68 21.62
CA GLU A 72 10.71 4.15 21.67
C GLU A 72 9.91 3.60 22.85
N GLY A 73 10.52 2.74 23.66
CA GLY A 73 9.88 2.05 24.79
C GLY A 73 9.21 0.74 24.37
N ILE A 74 9.31 -0.26 25.25
CA ILE A 74 8.80 -1.63 25.02
C ILE A 74 7.28 -1.61 24.77
N ALA A 75 6.53 -0.86 25.57
CA ALA A 75 5.06 -0.80 25.48
C ALA A 75 4.57 -0.24 24.13
N THR A 76 5.23 0.79 23.61
CA THR A 76 4.88 1.44 22.35
C THR A 76 5.11 0.52 21.15
N VAL A 77 6.30 -0.12 21.10
CA VAL A 77 6.65 -1.04 20.02
C VAL A 77 5.80 -2.30 20.08
N TRP A 78 5.52 -2.81 21.29
CA TRP A 78 4.64 -3.95 21.48
C TRP A 78 3.21 -3.65 21.02
N LYS A 79 2.63 -2.51 21.42
CA LYS A 79 1.29 -2.08 20.98
C LYS A 79 1.19 -1.96 19.46
N ARG A 80 2.21 -1.38 18.79
CA ARG A 80 2.28 -1.30 17.33
C ARG A 80 2.39 -2.69 16.67
N ALA A 81 3.21 -3.58 17.24
CA ALA A 81 3.34 -4.94 16.72
C ALA A 81 2.02 -5.71 16.86
N GLN A 82 1.33 -5.56 17.99
CA GLN A 82 0.03 -6.19 18.22
C GLN A 82 -1.06 -5.64 17.29
N ALA A 83 -1.13 -4.32 17.11
CA ALA A 83 -2.06 -3.70 16.15
C ALA A 83 -1.82 -4.18 14.71
N LYS A 84 -0.55 -4.37 14.32
CA LYS A 84 -0.21 -4.95 13.01
C LYS A 84 -0.58 -6.42 12.90
N PHE A 85 -0.52 -7.16 14.00
CA PHE A 85 -0.88 -8.56 14.09
C PHE A 85 -2.40 -8.78 14.05
N ASP A 86 -3.16 -7.91 14.71
CA ASP A 86 -4.62 -7.97 14.77
C ASP A 86 -5.31 -7.41 13.50
N LYS A 87 -4.53 -6.82 12.58
CA LYS A 87 -5.04 -6.24 11.35
C LYS A 87 -5.66 -7.30 10.45
N GLU A 88 -6.91 -7.07 10.08
CA GLU A 88 -7.63 -7.88 9.11
C GLU A 88 -7.11 -7.61 7.68
N SER A 89 -6.93 -8.65 6.87
CA SER A 89 -6.47 -8.55 5.48
C SER A 89 -7.50 -9.13 4.51
N ALA A 90 -7.70 -8.46 3.37
CA ALA A 90 -8.59 -8.94 2.31
C ALA A 90 -7.87 -9.98 1.45
N PRO A 91 -8.32 -11.24 1.40
CA PRO A 91 -7.82 -12.26 0.49
C PRO A 91 -8.44 -12.10 -0.89
N GLY A 92 -7.89 -12.87 -1.85
CA GLY A 92 -8.36 -12.88 -3.23
C GLY A 92 -7.63 -11.87 -4.11
N TYR A 93 -7.47 -12.23 -5.38
CA TYR A 93 -6.82 -11.40 -6.39
C TYR A 93 -7.32 -11.72 -7.81
N THR A 94 -8.44 -12.46 -7.94
CA THR A 94 -8.99 -12.87 -9.22
C THR A 94 -10.50 -13.06 -9.12
N ALA A 95 -11.26 -12.41 -10.00
CA ALA A 95 -12.71 -12.44 -10.00
C ALA A 95 -13.27 -12.15 -11.41
N ALA A 96 -14.58 -12.32 -11.56
CA ALA A 96 -15.32 -11.99 -12.76
C ALA A 96 -16.66 -11.36 -12.40
N GLY A 97 -17.15 -10.44 -13.21
CA GLY A 97 -18.40 -9.75 -12.95
C GLY A 97 -18.85 -8.81 -14.04
N VAL A 98 -19.65 -7.82 -13.66
CA VAL A 98 -20.25 -6.83 -14.55
C VAL A 98 -19.82 -5.42 -14.14
N VAL A 99 -19.45 -4.60 -15.10
CA VAL A 99 -19.10 -3.20 -14.86
C VAL A 99 -20.33 -2.44 -14.41
N LEU A 100 -20.29 -1.90 -13.19
CA LEU A 100 -21.33 -1.04 -12.59
C LEU A 100 -21.16 0.41 -13.00
N ASP A 101 -19.90 0.87 -13.01
CA ASP A 101 -19.54 2.26 -13.28
C ASP A 101 -18.09 2.35 -13.77
N VAL A 102 -17.74 3.48 -14.40
CA VAL A 102 -16.39 3.75 -14.89
C VAL A 102 -15.90 5.09 -14.38
N GLY A 103 -14.68 5.13 -13.88
CA GLY A 103 -14.06 6.37 -13.44
C GLY A 103 -13.62 7.28 -14.59
N PRO A 104 -13.29 8.54 -14.29
CA PRO A 104 -12.76 9.47 -15.28
C PRO A 104 -11.58 8.88 -16.06
N GLY A 105 -11.46 9.24 -17.34
CA GLY A 105 -10.37 8.78 -18.22
C GLY A 105 -10.52 7.38 -18.80
N VAL A 106 -11.45 6.55 -18.29
CA VAL A 106 -11.71 5.20 -18.83
C VAL A 106 -12.45 5.27 -20.15
N LYS A 107 -11.89 4.65 -21.21
CA LYS A 107 -12.49 4.62 -22.55
C LYS A 107 -12.80 3.20 -23.05
N GLU A 108 -12.15 2.20 -22.49
CA GLU A 108 -12.18 0.81 -22.96
C GLU A 108 -13.39 0.04 -22.44
N PHE A 109 -13.91 0.41 -21.28
CA PHE A 109 -15.02 -0.27 -20.62
C PHE A 109 -16.24 0.64 -20.49
N THR A 110 -17.43 0.02 -20.51
CA THR A 110 -18.71 0.70 -20.29
C THR A 110 -19.58 -0.09 -19.32
N LYS A 111 -20.52 0.58 -18.66
CA LYS A 111 -21.49 -0.04 -17.77
C LYS A 111 -22.21 -1.19 -18.44
N GLY A 112 -22.34 -2.32 -17.74
CA GLY A 112 -22.96 -3.54 -18.23
C GLY A 112 -22.03 -4.53 -18.91
N MET A 113 -20.77 -4.16 -19.24
CA MET A 113 -19.82 -5.10 -19.83
C MET A 113 -19.44 -6.19 -18.85
N ARG A 114 -19.31 -7.43 -19.35
CA ARG A 114 -18.80 -8.58 -18.62
C ARG A 114 -17.28 -8.52 -18.60
N VAL A 115 -16.67 -8.58 -17.41
CA VAL A 115 -15.21 -8.43 -17.24
C VAL A 115 -14.64 -9.45 -16.25
N ALA A 116 -13.45 -9.97 -16.58
CA ALA A 116 -12.59 -10.69 -15.67
C ALA A 116 -11.51 -9.74 -15.13
N ILE A 117 -11.27 -9.78 -13.84
CA ILE A 117 -10.43 -8.82 -13.12
C ILE A 117 -9.40 -9.53 -12.27
N THR A 118 -8.24 -8.89 -12.08
CA THR A 118 -7.15 -9.38 -11.24
C THR A 118 -6.55 -8.28 -10.37
N GLY A 119 -5.63 -8.66 -9.49
CA GLY A 119 -4.81 -7.75 -8.69
C GLY A 119 -5.04 -7.90 -7.20
N VAL A 120 -3.93 -8.08 -6.48
CA VAL A 120 -3.93 -8.11 -5.00
C VAL A 120 -4.34 -6.75 -4.46
N GLY A 121 -5.37 -6.73 -3.59
CA GLY A 121 -5.93 -5.50 -3.04
C GLY A 121 -6.99 -4.83 -3.93
N PHE A 122 -7.24 -5.34 -5.13
CA PHE A 122 -8.27 -4.90 -6.07
C PHE A 122 -9.36 -5.96 -6.25
N ALA A 123 -9.02 -7.11 -6.84
CA ALA A 123 -9.96 -8.19 -7.11
C ALA A 123 -10.08 -9.18 -5.93
N SER A 124 -10.43 -8.66 -4.75
CA SER A 124 -10.63 -9.46 -3.54
C SER A 124 -12.03 -10.10 -3.50
N HIS A 125 -12.23 -11.08 -2.60
CA HIS A 125 -13.52 -11.75 -2.42
C HIS A 125 -14.53 -10.81 -1.75
N ALA A 126 -15.28 -10.09 -2.57
CA ALA A 126 -16.25 -9.07 -2.16
C ALA A 126 -17.43 -9.02 -3.16
N GLU A 127 -18.52 -8.37 -2.80
CA GLU A 127 -19.64 -8.12 -3.73
C GLU A 127 -19.29 -7.10 -4.80
N VAL A 128 -18.38 -6.15 -4.50
CA VAL A 128 -17.98 -5.09 -5.42
C VAL A 128 -16.47 -4.88 -5.35
N ALA A 129 -15.85 -4.65 -6.50
CA ALA A 129 -14.44 -4.37 -6.63
C ALA A 129 -14.19 -3.13 -7.51
N ALA A 130 -13.26 -2.27 -7.10
CA ALA A 130 -12.75 -1.18 -7.93
C ALA A 130 -11.35 -1.56 -8.45
N VAL A 131 -11.19 -1.62 -9.77
CA VAL A 131 -10.01 -2.21 -10.41
C VAL A 131 -9.45 -1.29 -11.50
N PRO A 132 -8.12 -1.08 -11.56
CA PRO A 132 -7.48 -0.36 -12.67
C PRO A 132 -7.72 -1.04 -14.02
N VAL A 133 -7.83 -0.26 -15.09
CA VAL A 133 -8.17 -0.74 -16.45
C VAL A 133 -7.21 -1.80 -16.98
N ASN A 134 -5.92 -1.76 -16.64
CA ASN A 134 -4.96 -2.75 -17.11
C ASN A 134 -5.03 -4.09 -16.36
N LEU A 135 -5.79 -4.15 -15.27
CA LEU A 135 -6.07 -5.38 -14.52
C LEU A 135 -7.46 -5.96 -14.83
N ALA A 136 -8.09 -5.51 -15.91
CA ALA A 136 -9.39 -5.98 -16.38
C ALA A 136 -9.36 -6.34 -17.87
N VAL A 137 -10.14 -7.37 -18.26
CA VAL A 137 -10.33 -7.80 -19.65
C VAL A 137 -11.79 -8.19 -19.88
N SER A 138 -12.28 -8.07 -21.11
CA SER A 138 -13.63 -8.47 -21.50
C SER A 138 -13.77 -10.00 -21.50
N ILE A 139 -14.90 -10.50 -21.04
CA ILE A 139 -15.24 -11.94 -21.05
C ILE A 139 -15.96 -12.26 -22.35
N PRO A 140 -15.48 -13.23 -23.17
CA PRO A 140 -16.20 -13.76 -24.31
C PRO A 140 -17.58 -14.33 -23.90
N GLU A 141 -18.55 -14.34 -24.84
CA GLU A 141 -19.91 -14.78 -24.53
C GLU A 141 -19.99 -16.25 -24.09
N GLU A 142 -19.12 -17.09 -24.63
CA GLU A 142 -19.04 -18.52 -24.37
C GLU A 142 -18.48 -18.88 -22.98
N VAL A 143 -17.82 -17.93 -22.30
CA VAL A 143 -17.17 -18.18 -21.01
C VAL A 143 -18.08 -17.73 -19.88
N ASP A 144 -18.33 -18.62 -18.89
CA ASP A 144 -19.12 -18.28 -17.71
C ASP A 144 -18.27 -17.46 -16.69
N TYR A 145 -18.95 -16.87 -15.68
CA TYR A 145 -18.24 -16.06 -14.66
C TYR A 145 -17.32 -16.89 -13.76
N ALA A 146 -17.68 -18.15 -13.49
CA ALA A 146 -16.86 -19.01 -12.63
C ALA A 146 -15.54 -19.38 -13.35
N GLU A 147 -15.61 -19.74 -14.63
CA GLU A 147 -14.42 -19.99 -15.44
C GLU A 147 -13.58 -18.72 -15.61
N ALA A 148 -14.24 -17.59 -15.94
CA ALA A 148 -13.56 -16.30 -16.09
C ALA A 148 -12.90 -15.81 -14.80
N SER A 149 -13.43 -16.17 -13.63
CA SER A 149 -12.84 -15.81 -12.34
C SER A 149 -11.47 -16.44 -12.09
N THR A 150 -11.06 -17.43 -12.89
CA THR A 150 -9.74 -18.09 -12.82
C THR A 150 -8.66 -17.35 -13.60
N VAL A 151 -8.97 -16.19 -14.19
CA VAL A 151 -8.13 -15.45 -15.15
C VAL A 151 -6.71 -15.18 -14.68
N ALA A 152 -6.52 -14.85 -13.41
CA ALA A 152 -5.18 -14.63 -12.87
C ALA A 152 -4.34 -15.92 -12.85
N LEU A 153 -4.96 -17.04 -12.48
CA LEU A 153 -4.30 -18.35 -12.46
C LEU A 153 -3.91 -18.75 -13.90
N GLY A 154 -4.82 -18.55 -14.84
CA GLY A 154 -4.56 -18.77 -16.25
C GLY A 154 -3.41 -17.92 -16.79
N ALA A 155 -3.38 -16.63 -16.46
CA ALA A 155 -2.30 -15.73 -16.87
C ALA A 155 -0.94 -16.13 -16.28
N ILE A 156 -0.89 -16.58 -15.02
CA ILE A 156 0.33 -17.11 -14.40
C ILE A 156 0.85 -18.35 -15.13
N ALA A 157 -0.04 -19.33 -15.40
CA ALA A 157 0.34 -20.53 -16.13
C ALA A 157 0.84 -20.20 -17.55
N MET A 158 0.11 -19.29 -18.23
CA MET A 158 0.47 -18.82 -19.58
C MET A 158 1.82 -18.10 -19.59
N GLN A 159 2.11 -17.27 -18.60
CA GLN A 159 3.42 -16.63 -18.49
C GLN A 159 4.55 -17.67 -18.38
N GLY A 160 4.34 -18.75 -17.62
CA GLY A 160 5.26 -19.87 -17.55
C GLY A 160 5.51 -20.50 -18.93
N VAL A 161 4.44 -20.80 -19.67
CA VAL A 161 4.52 -21.37 -21.01
C VAL A 161 5.22 -20.42 -21.99
N ARG A 162 4.91 -19.11 -21.94
CA ARG A 162 5.57 -18.09 -22.77
C ARG A 162 7.07 -17.96 -22.43
N ARG A 163 7.44 -18.01 -21.16
CA ARG A 163 8.85 -18.00 -20.73
C ARG A 163 9.62 -19.23 -21.21
N ALA A 164 8.93 -20.36 -21.35
CA ALA A 164 9.51 -21.57 -21.91
C ALA A 164 9.79 -21.45 -23.42
N ASN A 165 9.19 -20.49 -24.11
CA ASN A 165 9.37 -20.24 -25.55
C ASN A 165 9.30 -21.54 -26.37
N VAL A 166 8.22 -22.30 -26.15
CA VAL A 166 8.04 -23.61 -26.78
C VAL A 166 7.74 -23.51 -28.25
N SER A 167 8.17 -24.51 -28.99
CA SER A 167 7.92 -24.69 -30.42
C SER A 167 7.08 -25.94 -30.69
N LEU A 168 6.40 -25.96 -31.84
CA LEU A 168 5.60 -27.10 -32.29
C LEU A 168 6.44 -28.39 -32.29
N GLY A 169 5.94 -29.47 -31.67
CA GLY A 169 6.57 -30.76 -31.60
C GLY A 169 7.62 -30.94 -30.50
N GLU A 170 7.91 -29.91 -29.71
CA GLU A 170 8.80 -30.05 -28.54
C GLU A 170 8.20 -30.97 -27.47
N LYS A 171 9.08 -31.65 -26.74
CA LYS A 171 8.78 -32.48 -25.58
C LYS A 171 8.99 -31.69 -24.30
N VAL A 172 7.93 -31.49 -23.52
CA VAL A 172 7.96 -30.60 -22.35
C VAL A 172 7.54 -31.35 -21.10
N ALA A 173 8.25 -31.14 -20.01
CA ALA A 173 7.83 -31.66 -18.71
C ALA A 173 7.15 -30.60 -17.85
N VAL A 174 6.12 -31.01 -17.11
CA VAL A 174 5.42 -30.21 -16.10
C VAL A 174 5.61 -30.89 -14.76
N ILE A 175 6.28 -30.23 -13.82
CA ILE A 175 6.49 -30.71 -12.45
C ILE A 175 5.52 -29.99 -11.51
N GLY A 176 4.58 -30.77 -10.94
CA GLY A 176 3.50 -30.26 -10.09
C GLY A 176 2.20 -30.06 -10.87
N CYS A 177 1.27 -30.99 -10.72
CA CYS A 177 -0.04 -31.03 -11.37
C CYS A 177 -1.13 -30.42 -10.48
N GLY A 178 -0.86 -29.30 -9.77
CA GLY A 178 -1.88 -28.46 -9.18
C GLY A 178 -2.64 -27.67 -10.25
N ALA A 179 -3.54 -26.76 -9.86
CA ALA A 179 -4.35 -25.98 -10.80
C ALA A 179 -3.52 -25.32 -11.91
N LEU A 180 -2.41 -24.66 -11.57
CA LEU A 180 -1.52 -24.00 -12.55
C LEU A 180 -0.84 -25.02 -13.49
N GLY A 181 -0.35 -26.14 -12.95
CA GLY A 181 0.29 -27.18 -13.76
C GLY A 181 -0.68 -27.82 -14.74
N ILE A 182 -1.89 -28.12 -14.33
CA ILE A 182 -2.94 -28.66 -15.21
C ILE A 182 -3.32 -27.66 -16.32
N LEU A 183 -3.42 -26.37 -16.01
CA LEU A 183 -3.63 -25.34 -17.04
C LEU A 183 -2.46 -25.29 -18.01
N ALA A 184 -1.22 -25.39 -17.52
CA ALA A 184 -0.03 -25.42 -18.37
C ALA A 184 0.02 -26.66 -19.27
N VAL A 185 -0.35 -27.86 -18.77
CA VAL A 185 -0.46 -29.08 -19.58
C VAL A 185 -1.36 -28.83 -20.80
N GLN A 186 -2.57 -28.30 -20.56
CA GLN A 186 -3.51 -28.02 -21.64
C GLN A 186 -2.97 -26.95 -22.64
N MET A 187 -2.36 -25.87 -22.13
CA MET A 187 -1.75 -24.82 -22.98
C MET A 187 -0.61 -25.37 -23.84
N LEU A 188 0.25 -26.24 -23.30
CA LEU A 188 1.33 -26.91 -24.01
C LEU A 188 0.77 -27.84 -25.10
N LYS A 189 -0.29 -28.59 -24.81
CA LYS A 189 -0.99 -29.40 -25.80
C LYS A 189 -1.59 -28.54 -26.90
N ALA A 190 -2.24 -27.42 -26.56
CA ALA A 190 -2.78 -26.47 -27.54
C ALA A 190 -1.66 -25.85 -28.40
N ALA A 191 -0.43 -25.71 -27.87
CA ALA A 191 0.75 -25.26 -28.61
C ALA A 191 1.41 -26.37 -29.45
N GLY A 192 0.88 -27.59 -29.44
CA GLY A 192 1.39 -28.71 -30.23
C GLY A 192 2.60 -29.42 -29.63
N CYS A 193 2.82 -29.29 -28.33
CA CYS A 193 3.87 -30.01 -27.59
C CYS A 193 3.43 -31.42 -27.19
N ALA A 194 4.39 -32.32 -27.04
CA ALA A 194 4.21 -33.55 -26.28
C ALA A 194 4.56 -33.30 -24.80
N VAL A 195 3.72 -33.78 -23.88
CA VAL A 195 3.80 -33.37 -22.45
C VAL A 195 3.97 -34.57 -21.53
N VAL A 196 5.02 -34.55 -20.68
CA VAL A 196 5.13 -35.41 -19.51
C VAL A 196 4.77 -34.62 -18.25
N ALA A 197 3.90 -35.17 -17.42
CA ALA A 197 3.45 -34.57 -16.18
C ALA A 197 3.97 -35.38 -14.98
N THR A 198 4.44 -34.68 -13.92
CA THR A 198 4.87 -35.33 -12.69
C THR A 198 4.22 -34.73 -11.47
N ASP A 199 3.71 -35.55 -10.56
CA ASP A 199 3.17 -35.13 -9.24
C ASP A 199 3.30 -36.29 -8.25
N LEU A 200 3.30 -35.99 -6.96
CA LEU A 200 3.29 -36.97 -5.87
C LEU A 200 1.89 -37.56 -5.61
N ASP A 201 0.84 -36.95 -6.16
CA ASP A 201 -0.57 -37.29 -6.00
C ASP A 201 -1.09 -37.95 -7.29
N ALA A 202 -1.39 -39.25 -7.19
CA ALA A 202 -1.90 -40.05 -8.31
C ALA A 202 -3.23 -39.52 -8.87
N SER A 203 -4.10 -38.93 -8.04
CA SER A 203 -5.37 -38.36 -8.49
C SER A 203 -5.15 -37.14 -9.41
N ARG A 204 -4.17 -36.32 -9.13
CA ARG A 204 -3.77 -35.18 -9.98
C ARG A 204 -3.16 -35.61 -11.30
N LEU A 205 -2.37 -36.68 -11.27
CA LEU A 205 -1.80 -37.30 -12.48
C LEU A 205 -2.89 -37.89 -13.38
N GLN A 206 -3.94 -38.46 -12.78
CA GLN A 206 -5.10 -38.92 -13.55
C GLN A 206 -5.79 -37.80 -14.30
N VAL A 207 -6.02 -36.66 -13.64
CA VAL A 207 -6.59 -35.44 -14.27
C VAL A 207 -5.64 -34.88 -15.34
N ALA A 208 -4.33 -34.87 -15.08
CA ALA A 208 -3.33 -34.45 -16.09
C ALA A 208 -3.41 -35.30 -17.36
N LYS A 209 -3.56 -36.62 -17.20
CA LYS A 209 -3.73 -37.57 -18.31
C LYS A 209 -5.01 -37.31 -19.09
N GLU A 210 -6.12 -37.13 -18.42
CA GLU A 210 -7.44 -36.85 -19.04
C GLU A 210 -7.42 -35.53 -19.80
N LEU A 211 -6.64 -34.53 -19.34
CA LEU A 211 -6.49 -33.23 -19.96
C LEU A 211 -5.29 -33.13 -20.93
N GLY A 212 -4.72 -34.28 -21.32
CA GLY A 212 -3.86 -34.37 -22.48
C GLY A 212 -2.37 -34.62 -22.21
N ALA A 213 -1.94 -34.88 -20.98
CA ALA A 213 -0.57 -35.31 -20.73
C ALA A 213 -0.30 -36.69 -21.40
N ASP A 214 0.77 -36.81 -22.17
CA ASP A 214 1.11 -38.01 -22.92
C ASP A 214 1.76 -39.08 -22.00
N LEU A 215 2.43 -38.64 -20.94
CA LEU A 215 3.04 -39.49 -19.93
C LEU A 215 2.85 -38.88 -18.55
N CYS A 216 2.47 -39.70 -17.57
CA CYS A 216 2.28 -39.27 -16.18
C CYS A 216 3.16 -40.13 -15.28
N LEU A 217 3.94 -39.50 -14.38
CA LEU A 217 4.94 -40.16 -13.54
C LEU A 217 4.81 -39.70 -12.09
N ASN A 218 4.82 -40.62 -11.16
CA ASN A 218 4.88 -40.35 -9.73
C ASN A 218 6.31 -40.53 -9.20
N PRO A 219 7.05 -39.47 -8.87
CA PRO A 219 8.44 -39.55 -8.40
C PRO A 219 8.65 -40.38 -7.11
N ARG A 220 7.57 -40.79 -6.40
CA ARG A 220 7.66 -41.70 -5.26
C ARG A 220 7.73 -43.15 -5.66
N GLU A 221 7.26 -43.49 -6.85
CA GLU A 221 7.09 -44.85 -7.36
C GLU A 221 7.96 -45.06 -8.59
N ASP A 222 8.22 -43.99 -9.35
CA ASP A 222 8.91 -43.97 -10.62
C ASP A 222 10.26 -43.29 -10.53
N ASP A 223 11.25 -43.74 -11.30
CA ASP A 223 12.39 -42.92 -11.67
C ASP A 223 11.96 -41.95 -12.77
N ALA A 224 11.36 -40.82 -12.34
CA ALA A 224 10.79 -39.87 -13.25
C ALA A 224 11.81 -39.25 -14.22
N VAL A 225 13.07 -39.11 -13.80
CA VAL A 225 14.16 -38.60 -14.64
C VAL A 225 14.51 -39.61 -15.73
N ALA A 226 14.72 -40.88 -15.38
CA ALA A 226 15.06 -41.93 -16.35
C ALA A 226 13.91 -42.15 -17.34
N LEU A 227 12.67 -42.22 -16.86
CA LEU A 227 11.51 -42.47 -17.71
C LEU A 227 11.22 -41.30 -18.66
N ALA A 228 11.30 -40.03 -18.19
CA ALA A 228 11.15 -38.86 -19.05
C ALA A 228 12.28 -38.78 -20.10
N THR A 229 13.50 -39.13 -19.70
CA THR A 229 14.66 -39.23 -20.64
C THR A 229 14.45 -40.30 -21.67
N HIS A 230 14.00 -41.50 -21.28
CA HIS A 230 13.70 -42.59 -22.22
C HIS A 230 12.55 -42.18 -23.18
N TRP A 231 11.45 -41.64 -22.66
CA TRP A 231 10.31 -41.18 -23.44
C TRP A 231 10.68 -40.09 -24.46
N SER A 232 11.65 -39.26 -24.11
CA SER A 232 12.17 -38.23 -25.03
C SER A 232 13.19 -38.76 -26.07
N GLY A 233 13.41 -40.06 -26.12
CA GLY A 233 14.35 -40.69 -27.05
C GLY A 233 15.80 -40.71 -26.56
N GLY A 234 16.01 -40.65 -25.26
CA GLY A 234 17.33 -40.71 -24.62
C GLY A 234 18.05 -39.35 -24.50
N HIS A 235 17.45 -38.27 -25.05
CA HIS A 235 18.08 -36.95 -25.08
C HIS A 235 17.72 -36.08 -23.90
N GLY A 236 16.58 -36.33 -23.26
CA GLY A 236 15.92 -35.46 -22.29
C GLY A 236 14.91 -34.50 -22.97
N VAL A 237 14.08 -33.83 -22.16
CA VAL A 237 13.01 -32.95 -22.67
C VAL A 237 13.54 -31.55 -23.03
N ASP A 238 12.85 -30.87 -23.97
CA ASP A 238 13.26 -29.57 -24.48
C ASP A 238 13.09 -28.46 -23.46
N ALA A 239 12.02 -28.53 -22.65
CA ALA A 239 11.74 -27.57 -21.57
C ALA A 239 11.10 -28.28 -20.36
N VAL A 240 11.32 -27.73 -19.17
CA VAL A 240 10.65 -28.15 -17.93
C VAL A 240 10.05 -26.94 -17.24
N LEU A 241 8.74 -26.99 -16.92
CA LEU A 241 8.06 -25.99 -16.14
C LEU A 241 7.80 -26.54 -14.72
N VAL A 242 8.29 -25.84 -13.71
CA VAL A 242 8.17 -26.25 -12.30
C VAL A 242 7.09 -25.41 -11.62
N PHE A 243 5.94 -26.02 -11.34
CA PHE A 243 4.81 -25.45 -10.62
C PHE A 243 4.70 -25.93 -9.16
N ALA A 244 5.60 -26.79 -8.72
CA ALA A 244 5.60 -27.30 -7.35
C ALA A 244 5.74 -26.17 -6.32
N ALA A 245 5.03 -26.31 -5.19
CA ALA A 245 5.13 -25.43 -4.03
C ALA A 245 5.74 -26.23 -2.86
N THR A 246 7.03 -26.06 -2.59
CA THR A 246 7.79 -26.83 -1.58
C THR A 246 9.02 -26.07 -1.09
N GLN A 247 9.49 -26.40 0.11
CA GLN A 247 10.80 -25.94 0.61
C GLN A 247 11.99 -26.78 0.05
N SER A 248 11.70 -27.93 -0.56
CA SER A 248 12.72 -28.76 -1.16
C SER A 248 13.22 -28.23 -2.50
N SER A 249 14.51 -28.36 -2.78
CA SER A 249 15.10 -28.05 -4.09
C SER A 249 15.00 -29.26 -5.07
N GLU A 250 14.48 -30.38 -4.62
CA GLU A 250 14.41 -31.62 -5.41
C GLU A 250 13.66 -31.48 -6.75
N PRO A 251 12.49 -30.81 -6.82
CA PRO A 251 11.80 -30.64 -8.10
C PRO A 251 12.63 -29.88 -9.14
N VAL A 252 13.46 -28.92 -8.70
CA VAL A 252 14.35 -28.18 -9.61
C VAL A 252 15.54 -29.02 -10.04
N SER A 253 16.10 -29.83 -9.12
CA SER A 253 17.17 -30.80 -9.45
C SER A 253 16.67 -31.80 -10.48
N GLN A 254 15.48 -32.38 -10.30
CA GLN A 254 14.86 -33.28 -11.28
C GLN A 254 14.63 -32.58 -12.63
N ALA A 255 14.21 -31.30 -12.61
CA ALA A 255 14.05 -30.54 -13.84
C ALA A 255 15.36 -30.38 -14.61
N PHE A 256 16.48 -30.11 -13.93
CA PHE A 256 17.80 -30.05 -14.56
C PHE A 256 18.21 -31.40 -15.12
N GLN A 257 17.99 -32.48 -14.37
CA GLN A 257 18.40 -33.83 -14.76
C GLN A 257 17.61 -34.37 -15.97
N MET A 258 16.28 -34.13 -16.05
CA MET A 258 15.47 -34.59 -17.17
C MET A 258 15.56 -33.72 -18.42
N SER A 259 16.09 -32.49 -18.31
CA SER A 259 16.27 -31.59 -19.46
C SER A 259 17.37 -32.12 -20.41
N ARG A 260 17.16 -31.95 -21.72
CA ARG A 260 18.22 -32.16 -22.69
C ARG A 260 19.35 -31.14 -22.58
N ARG A 261 20.46 -31.36 -23.24
CA ARG A 261 21.50 -30.34 -23.38
C ARG A 261 20.93 -29.09 -24.06
N LYS A 262 21.24 -27.90 -23.53
CA LYS A 262 20.69 -26.59 -23.96
C LYS A 262 19.15 -26.52 -23.83
N GLY A 263 18.60 -27.30 -22.91
CA GLY A 263 17.17 -27.23 -22.55
C GLY A 263 16.87 -26.03 -21.66
N ARG A 264 15.60 -25.79 -21.44
CA ARG A 264 15.10 -24.63 -20.64
C ARG A 264 14.38 -25.15 -19.41
N VAL A 265 14.66 -24.56 -18.26
CA VAL A 265 13.94 -24.84 -17.00
C VAL A 265 13.31 -23.56 -16.50
N ILE A 266 12.01 -23.55 -16.32
CA ILE A 266 11.22 -22.40 -15.91
C ILE A 266 10.64 -22.64 -14.53
N LEU A 267 11.07 -21.84 -13.54
CA LEU A 267 10.50 -21.85 -12.21
C LEU A 267 9.31 -20.89 -12.16
N VAL A 268 8.11 -21.46 -12.00
CA VAL A 268 6.84 -20.73 -11.86
C VAL A 268 6.34 -20.80 -10.41
N GLY A 269 6.44 -21.97 -9.78
CA GLY A 269 6.07 -22.21 -8.39
C GLY A 269 7.11 -21.69 -7.41
N VAL A 270 7.01 -22.19 -6.17
CA VAL A 270 7.96 -21.87 -5.10
C VAL A 270 8.71 -23.16 -4.72
N ALA A 271 10.00 -23.23 -5.01
CA ALA A 271 10.86 -24.33 -4.64
C ALA A 271 12.08 -23.86 -3.84
N GLY A 272 12.78 -24.76 -3.16
CA GLY A 272 14.01 -24.46 -2.45
C GLY A 272 15.08 -23.87 -3.38
N GLY A 273 15.96 -23.04 -2.84
CA GLY A 273 16.97 -22.26 -3.59
C GLY A 273 18.37 -22.89 -3.61
N GLU A 274 18.54 -24.12 -3.16
CA GLU A 274 19.84 -24.82 -3.18
C GLU A 274 20.01 -25.61 -4.47
N TYR A 275 20.79 -25.06 -5.41
CA TYR A 275 20.97 -25.65 -6.74
C TYR A 275 22.39 -26.21 -6.91
N LYS A 276 22.50 -27.42 -7.47
CA LYS A 276 23.78 -28.05 -7.82
C LYS A 276 24.25 -27.52 -9.17
N ARG A 277 25.35 -26.76 -9.16
CA ARG A 277 25.90 -26.16 -10.38
C ARG A 277 26.14 -27.18 -11.50
N ASP A 278 26.62 -28.36 -11.17
CA ASP A 278 27.00 -29.38 -12.17
C ASP A 278 25.78 -29.87 -12.98
N GLU A 279 24.59 -29.93 -12.37
CA GLU A 279 23.37 -30.38 -13.06
C GLU A 279 22.96 -29.41 -14.19
N MET A 280 23.24 -28.10 -14.05
CA MET A 280 23.00 -27.08 -15.07
C MET A 280 24.17 -26.90 -16.03
N TYR A 281 25.40 -26.85 -15.48
CA TYR A 281 26.59 -26.47 -16.21
C TYR A 281 26.97 -27.47 -17.32
N GLN A 282 26.90 -28.76 -17.03
CA GLN A 282 27.25 -29.79 -18.01
C GLN A 282 26.31 -29.83 -19.21
N LYS A 283 25.07 -29.42 -19.01
CA LYS A 283 24.03 -29.37 -20.05
C LYS A 283 23.84 -27.97 -20.66
N GLU A 284 24.52 -26.95 -20.13
CA GLU A 284 24.38 -25.56 -20.57
C GLU A 284 22.90 -25.14 -20.62
N LEU A 285 22.19 -25.30 -19.46
CA LEU A 285 20.77 -25.07 -19.35
C LEU A 285 20.45 -23.60 -19.18
N ASP A 286 19.35 -23.13 -19.78
CA ASP A 286 18.70 -21.87 -19.45
C ASP A 286 17.79 -22.06 -18.23
N PHE A 287 18.13 -21.42 -17.10
CA PHE A 287 17.29 -21.42 -15.92
C PHE A 287 16.59 -20.06 -15.78
N LEU A 288 15.28 -20.04 -15.89
CA LEU A 288 14.46 -18.85 -16.03
C LEU A 288 13.40 -18.77 -14.93
N ILE A 289 13.15 -17.55 -14.44
CA ILE A 289 12.06 -17.29 -13.49
C ILE A 289 10.85 -16.75 -14.25
N SER A 290 9.66 -17.25 -13.92
CA SER A 290 8.38 -16.71 -14.40
C SER A 290 7.76 -15.86 -13.31
N THR A 291 7.51 -14.58 -13.60
CA THR A 291 6.97 -13.64 -12.61
C THR A 291 5.47 -13.44 -12.83
N SER A 292 4.67 -13.99 -11.91
CA SER A 292 3.22 -13.73 -11.79
C SER A 292 2.50 -13.77 -13.14
N TYR A 293 1.67 -12.76 -13.46
CA TYR A 293 0.86 -12.69 -14.69
C TYR A 293 1.68 -12.30 -15.94
N GLY A 294 2.92 -11.87 -15.77
CA GLY A 294 3.80 -11.43 -16.86
C GLY A 294 4.17 -9.95 -16.84
N PRO A 295 4.71 -9.41 -17.94
CA PRO A 295 5.12 -8.01 -18.04
C PRO A 295 3.99 -7.04 -17.74
N GLY A 296 4.29 -6.02 -16.96
CA GLY A 296 3.33 -5.08 -16.35
C GLY A 296 3.21 -5.27 -14.85
N ARG A 297 3.40 -6.49 -14.36
CA ARG A 297 3.33 -6.80 -12.94
C ARG A 297 4.41 -6.10 -12.15
N TYR A 298 4.02 -5.42 -11.07
CA TYR A 298 4.85 -4.58 -10.19
C TYR A 298 5.36 -3.29 -10.85
N ASP A 299 4.80 -2.89 -11.99
CA ASP A 299 5.02 -1.58 -12.59
C ASP A 299 3.79 -0.71 -12.35
N ASP A 300 3.90 0.26 -11.43
CA ASP A 300 2.80 1.14 -11.07
C ASP A 300 2.32 1.99 -12.25
N ASN A 301 3.19 2.33 -13.21
CA ASN A 301 2.77 3.05 -14.41
C ASN A 301 1.84 2.19 -15.27
N TYR A 302 2.13 0.89 -15.37
CA TYR A 302 1.29 -0.04 -16.10
C TYR A 302 0.02 -0.40 -15.31
N GLU A 303 0.17 -0.93 -14.08
CA GLU A 303 -0.96 -1.44 -13.29
C GLU A 303 -1.89 -0.32 -12.83
N LEU A 304 -1.36 0.79 -12.27
CA LEU A 304 -2.17 1.80 -11.59
C LEU A 304 -2.50 3.01 -12.46
N ARG A 305 -1.57 3.42 -13.35
CA ARG A 305 -1.75 4.61 -14.21
C ARG A 305 -2.27 4.27 -15.60
N GLY A 306 -2.45 2.99 -15.93
CA GLY A 306 -3.01 2.54 -17.21
C GLY A 306 -2.09 2.74 -18.42
N GLN A 307 -0.79 2.98 -18.22
CA GLN A 307 0.17 3.18 -19.29
C GLN A 307 0.62 1.84 -19.86
N ASP A 308 0.25 1.53 -21.09
CA ASP A 308 0.68 0.30 -21.75
C ASP A 308 2.08 0.46 -22.37
N TYR A 309 2.80 -0.66 -22.47
CA TYR A 309 4.07 -0.72 -23.19
C TYR A 309 3.86 -0.65 -24.70
N PRO A 310 4.85 -0.12 -25.45
CA PRO A 310 4.80 -0.18 -26.90
C PRO A 310 4.65 -1.64 -27.39
N TYR A 311 3.55 -1.92 -28.08
CA TYR A 311 3.14 -3.27 -28.50
C TYR A 311 4.23 -4.05 -29.23
N GLY A 312 5.01 -3.38 -30.10
CA GLY A 312 6.11 -3.99 -30.85
C GLY A 312 7.28 -4.48 -29.99
N TYR A 313 7.42 -3.97 -28.77
CA TYR A 313 8.50 -4.35 -27.86
C TYR A 313 8.05 -5.29 -26.75
N VAL A 314 6.82 -5.14 -26.26
CA VAL A 314 6.24 -6.01 -25.23
C VAL A 314 4.91 -6.58 -25.73
N ARG A 315 4.99 -7.66 -26.52
CA ARG A 315 3.80 -8.28 -27.12
C ARG A 315 2.85 -8.85 -26.09
N TRP A 316 3.37 -9.48 -25.03
CA TRP A 316 2.61 -10.20 -24.03
C TRP A 316 2.75 -9.55 -22.66
N THR A 317 1.84 -8.61 -22.36
CA THR A 317 1.65 -8.06 -21.02
C THR A 317 0.71 -8.94 -20.21
N GLU A 318 0.63 -8.71 -18.91
CA GLU A 318 -0.32 -9.42 -18.02
C GLU A 318 -1.76 -9.31 -18.54
N LYS A 319 -2.22 -8.13 -18.97
CA LYS A 319 -3.56 -7.92 -19.57
C LYS A 319 -3.76 -8.79 -20.82
N ARG A 320 -2.77 -8.83 -21.71
CA ARG A 320 -2.84 -9.65 -22.94
C ARG A 320 -2.75 -11.14 -22.65
N ASN A 321 -2.05 -11.55 -21.58
CA ASN A 321 -2.08 -12.94 -21.11
C ASN A 321 -3.46 -13.32 -20.57
N MET A 322 -4.12 -12.42 -19.83
CA MET A 322 -5.49 -12.62 -19.33
C MET A 322 -6.47 -12.81 -20.49
N GLN A 323 -6.46 -11.90 -21.48
CA GLN A 323 -7.34 -12.00 -22.65
C GLN A 323 -7.08 -13.28 -23.43
N SER A 324 -5.81 -13.60 -23.71
CA SER A 324 -5.45 -14.84 -24.44
C SER A 324 -5.89 -16.11 -23.71
N TYR A 325 -5.89 -16.10 -22.37
CA TYR A 325 -6.41 -17.20 -21.59
C TYR A 325 -7.92 -17.39 -21.78
N LEU A 326 -8.70 -16.32 -21.71
CA LEU A 326 -10.15 -16.37 -21.92
C LEU A 326 -10.50 -16.77 -23.35
N ASP A 327 -9.74 -16.30 -24.34
CA ASP A 327 -9.91 -16.67 -25.75
C ASP A 327 -9.68 -18.18 -25.97
N LEU A 328 -8.73 -18.79 -25.26
CA LEU A 328 -8.48 -20.25 -25.32
C LEU A 328 -9.62 -21.05 -24.66
N ILE A 329 -10.25 -20.55 -23.61
CA ILE A 329 -11.45 -21.17 -23.02
C ILE A 329 -12.60 -21.07 -24.01
N ALA A 330 -12.90 -19.88 -24.53
CA ALA A 330 -13.96 -19.65 -25.51
C ALA A 330 -13.78 -20.51 -26.77
N GLY A 331 -12.53 -20.71 -27.22
CA GLY A 331 -12.20 -21.58 -28.34
C GLY A 331 -12.18 -23.09 -28.02
N GLY A 332 -12.60 -23.50 -26.81
CA GLY A 332 -12.64 -24.90 -26.38
C GLY A 332 -11.26 -25.60 -26.29
N LYS A 333 -10.18 -24.81 -26.19
CA LYS A 333 -8.81 -25.32 -26.06
C LYS A 333 -8.41 -25.59 -24.62
N LEU A 334 -9.08 -24.96 -23.67
CA LEU A 334 -8.90 -25.17 -22.23
C LEU A 334 -10.22 -25.57 -21.57
N ALA A 335 -10.22 -26.67 -20.84
CA ALA A 335 -11.32 -27.13 -20.00
C ALA A 335 -11.03 -26.71 -18.54
N VAL A 336 -11.77 -25.74 -18.06
CA VAL A 336 -11.54 -25.15 -16.72
C VAL A 336 -12.62 -25.54 -15.72
N SER A 337 -13.86 -25.69 -16.16
CA SER A 337 -15.03 -26.03 -15.29
C SER A 337 -14.79 -27.26 -14.44
N GLY A 338 -14.15 -28.31 -15.00
CA GLY A 338 -13.79 -29.53 -14.27
C GLY A 338 -12.75 -29.35 -13.15
N LEU A 339 -12.02 -28.22 -13.14
CA LEU A 339 -11.06 -27.91 -12.06
C LEU A 339 -11.74 -27.21 -10.85
N ILE A 340 -12.94 -26.69 -11.03
CA ILE A 340 -13.72 -26.02 -9.99
C ILE A 340 -14.51 -27.09 -9.21
N GLY A 341 -13.92 -27.57 -8.12
CA GLY A 341 -14.53 -28.64 -7.31
C GLY A 341 -15.52 -28.12 -6.26
N THR A 342 -15.49 -26.83 -5.93
CA THR A 342 -16.38 -26.21 -4.95
C THR A 342 -16.93 -24.90 -5.46
N ARG A 343 -18.24 -24.73 -5.43
CA ARG A 343 -18.94 -23.44 -5.58
C ARG A 343 -19.65 -23.12 -4.28
N SER A 344 -19.53 -21.90 -3.78
CA SER A 344 -20.06 -21.52 -2.46
C SER A 344 -20.42 -20.04 -2.45
N SER A 345 -21.34 -19.63 -1.57
CA SER A 345 -21.58 -18.21 -1.32
C SER A 345 -20.44 -17.58 -0.49
N LEU A 346 -20.40 -16.25 -0.42
CA LEU A 346 -19.43 -15.55 0.44
C LEU A 346 -19.62 -15.93 1.91
N GLU A 347 -20.87 -16.12 2.36
CA GLU A 347 -21.20 -16.49 3.74
C GLU A 347 -20.59 -17.83 4.15
N ASN A 348 -20.50 -18.76 3.21
CA ASN A 348 -19.97 -20.10 3.41
C ASN A 348 -18.49 -20.24 3.02
N ALA A 349 -17.78 -19.14 2.82
CA ALA A 349 -16.37 -19.14 2.41
C ALA A 349 -15.49 -19.97 3.35
N ALA A 350 -15.74 -19.94 4.67
CA ALA A 350 -14.97 -20.72 5.64
C ALA A 350 -14.98 -22.22 5.34
N GLU A 351 -16.13 -22.76 4.90
CA GLU A 351 -16.26 -24.16 4.48
C GLU A 351 -15.51 -24.42 3.18
N ALA A 352 -15.58 -23.51 2.19
CA ALA A 352 -14.86 -23.66 0.94
C ALA A 352 -13.33 -23.69 1.15
N TYR A 353 -12.80 -22.82 2.01
CA TYR A 353 -11.38 -22.84 2.41
C TYR A 353 -11.00 -24.13 3.15
N ALA A 354 -11.87 -24.66 4.02
CA ALA A 354 -11.64 -25.90 4.74
C ALA A 354 -11.54 -27.10 3.77
N LYS A 355 -12.51 -27.23 2.85
CA LYS A 355 -12.52 -28.30 1.81
C LYS A 355 -11.25 -28.26 0.94
N LEU A 356 -10.82 -27.06 0.51
CA LEU A 356 -9.57 -26.90 -0.25
C LEU A 356 -8.36 -27.37 0.56
N LYS A 357 -8.29 -27.00 1.84
CA LYS A 357 -7.19 -27.39 2.74
C LYS A 357 -7.13 -28.88 3.00
N GLU A 358 -8.26 -29.55 3.08
CA GLU A 358 -8.40 -30.99 3.28
C GLU A 358 -8.18 -31.80 1.99
N GLY A 359 -8.11 -31.14 0.83
CA GLY A 359 -7.98 -31.78 -0.48
C GLY A 359 -9.31 -32.36 -1.03
N SER A 360 -10.43 -32.16 -0.34
CA SER A 360 -11.77 -32.63 -0.77
C SER A 360 -12.48 -31.62 -1.68
N GLY A 361 -11.97 -30.40 -1.81
CA GLY A 361 -12.58 -29.29 -2.54
C GLY A 361 -12.24 -29.20 -4.03
N GLY A 362 -11.56 -30.19 -4.61
CA GLY A 362 -11.04 -30.11 -5.98
C GLY A 362 -9.80 -29.26 -6.10
N PHE A 363 -9.49 -28.79 -7.32
CA PHE A 363 -8.33 -27.92 -7.56
C PHE A 363 -8.57 -26.48 -7.18
N LEU A 364 -9.81 -25.99 -7.36
CA LEU A 364 -10.22 -24.60 -7.17
C LEU A 364 -11.58 -24.53 -6.47
N ALA A 365 -11.77 -23.48 -5.69
CA ALA A 365 -13.10 -23.10 -5.20
C ALA A 365 -13.47 -21.73 -5.77
N VAL A 366 -14.75 -21.56 -6.10
CA VAL A 366 -15.31 -20.30 -6.57
C VAL A 366 -16.35 -19.82 -5.55
N LEU A 367 -16.23 -18.56 -5.17
CA LEU A 367 -17.17 -17.88 -4.30
C LEU A 367 -18.07 -17.00 -5.16
N GLU A 368 -19.38 -17.22 -5.03
CA GLU A 368 -20.41 -16.54 -5.81
C GLU A 368 -21.25 -15.66 -4.85
N PRO A 369 -21.05 -14.33 -4.89
CA PRO A 369 -21.87 -13.42 -4.10
C PRO A 369 -23.36 -13.56 -4.50
N GLN A 370 -24.23 -13.72 -3.50
CA GLN A 370 -25.68 -13.78 -3.74
C GLN A 370 -26.23 -12.35 -3.69
N GLY A 371 -26.38 -11.72 -4.86
CA GLY A 371 -27.08 -10.47 -5.12
C GLY A 371 -26.99 -9.41 -4.02
N GLY A 372 -26.16 -8.38 -4.22
CA GLY A 372 -26.17 -7.19 -3.36
C GLY A 372 -27.47 -6.41 -3.56
N GLU A 373 -28.01 -5.86 -2.46
CA GLU A 373 -28.98 -4.76 -2.52
C GLU A 373 -28.44 -3.68 -3.46
N GLN A 374 -29.32 -3.03 -4.21
CA GLN A 374 -28.95 -1.95 -5.14
C GLN A 374 -27.96 -1.01 -4.45
N ILE A 375 -26.73 -0.99 -4.96
CA ILE A 375 -25.73 -0.02 -4.51
C ILE A 375 -26.37 1.33 -4.79
N SER A 376 -26.69 2.06 -3.71
CA SER A 376 -27.31 3.37 -3.77
C SER A 376 -26.52 4.21 -4.76
N GLU A 377 -27.19 4.84 -5.72
CA GLU A 377 -26.57 5.78 -6.64
C GLU A 377 -25.70 6.73 -5.83
N VAL A 378 -24.42 6.79 -6.16
CA VAL A 378 -23.48 7.73 -5.55
C VAL A 378 -24.05 9.11 -5.82
N VAL A 379 -24.57 9.75 -4.78
CA VAL A 379 -25.05 11.13 -4.87
C VAL A 379 -23.82 11.99 -5.18
N ALA A 380 -23.65 12.34 -6.43
CA ALA A 380 -22.70 13.35 -6.86
C ALA A 380 -23.19 14.70 -6.32
N GLY A 381 -22.63 15.14 -5.22
CA GLY A 381 -23.04 16.33 -4.51
C GLY A 381 -21.90 17.26 -4.15
N SER A 382 -21.12 17.75 -5.12
CA SER A 382 -20.39 18.99 -4.90
C SER A 382 -21.10 20.09 -5.69
N ARG A 383 -21.87 20.90 -5.00
CA ARG A 383 -22.27 22.22 -5.52
C ARG A 383 -21.02 23.10 -5.51
N GLU A 384 -20.56 23.53 -6.66
CA GLU A 384 -19.81 24.78 -6.79
C GLU A 384 -20.71 25.88 -6.27
N GLY A 385 -20.47 26.37 -5.05
CA GLY A 385 -21.35 27.31 -4.35
C GLY A 385 -20.62 28.02 -3.22
N GLU A 386 -21.27 29.04 -2.66
CA GLU A 386 -20.79 29.87 -1.54
C GLU A 386 -20.18 29.04 -0.41
N VAL A 387 -19.06 29.52 0.17
CA VAL A 387 -18.42 28.94 1.34
C VAL A 387 -19.39 28.94 2.52
N GLN A 388 -19.69 27.78 3.07
CA GLN A 388 -20.59 27.65 4.20
C GLN A 388 -19.94 28.16 5.49
N LYS A 389 -20.77 28.69 6.41
CA LYS A 389 -20.25 29.12 7.71
C LYS A 389 -20.04 27.95 8.65
N TYR A 390 -18.94 28.00 9.39
CA TYR A 390 -18.65 27.04 10.45
C TYR A 390 -19.72 27.10 11.55
N LYS A 391 -20.08 25.92 12.03
CA LYS A 391 -21.00 25.77 13.17
C LYS A 391 -20.27 25.04 14.28
N ALA A 392 -19.88 25.77 15.33
CA ALA A 392 -19.32 25.18 16.54
C ALA A 392 -20.34 24.26 17.24
N PRO A 393 -19.91 23.25 18.00
CA PRO A 393 -20.80 22.43 18.80
C PRO A 393 -21.54 23.30 19.84
N LYS A 394 -22.79 22.94 20.12
CA LYS A 394 -23.58 23.63 21.16
C LYS A 394 -23.05 23.23 22.56
N ASN A 395 -23.39 24.05 23.55
CA ASN A 395 -23.05 23.76 24.94
C ASN A 395 -23.54 22.36 25.33
N GLY A 396 -22.61 21.53 25.82
CA GLY A 396 -22.85 20.15 26.21
C GLY A 396 -22.75 19.09 25.09
N GLU A 397 -22.59 19.50 23.84
CA GLU A 397 -22.31 18.60 22.71
C GLU A 397 -20.82 18.30 22.64
N LYS A 398 -20.47 17.06 22.20
CA LYS A 398 -19.09 16.73 21.87
C LYS A 398 -18.73 17.30 20.49
N LEU A 399 -17.47 17.65 20.31
CA LEU A 399 -16.94 17.98 18.99
C LEU A 399 -16.94 16.71 18.13
N SER A 400 -17.74 16.69 17.07
CA SER A 400 -17.80 15.59 16.13
C SER A 400 -16.68 15.73 15.09
N VAL A 401 -15.81 14.74 15.04
CA VAL A 401 -14.65 14.69 14.14
C VAL A 401 -14.84 13.58 13.13
N ALA A 402 -14.71 13.91 11.85
CA ALA A 402 -14.57 12.92 10.78
C ALA A 402 -13.09 12.76 10.43
N VAL A 403 -12.64 11.52 10.29
CA VAL A 403 -11.26 11.18 9.93
C VAL A 403 -11.21 10.75 8.47
N VAL A 404 -10.42 11.46 7.66
CA VAL A 404 -10.23 11.19 6.24
C VAL A 404 -8.79 10.76 6.00
N GLY A 405 -8.61 9.53 5.46
CA GLY A 405 -7.28 8.97 5.28
C GLY A 405 -6.75 8.28 6.53
N ALA A 406 -7.41 7.21 6.96
CA ALA A 406 -7.03 6.45 8.15
C ALA A 406 -5.84 5.51 7.91
N GLY A 407 -4.69 6.06 7.51
CA GLY A 407 -3.42 5.36 7.35
C GLY A 407 -2.77 4.94 8.67
N ALA A 408 -1.62 4.27 8.61
CA ALA A 408 -0.91 3.77 9.79
C ALA A 408 -0.55 4.87 10.81
N PHE A 409 -0.22 6.07 10.32
CA PHE A 409 0.08 7.22 11.18
C PHE A 409 -1.15 7.69 11.96
N VAL A 410 -2.27 7.88 11.28
CA VAL A 410 -3.54 8.29 11.89
C VAL A 410 -4.02 7.26 12.90
N GLN A 411 -3.97 5.96 12.55
CA GLN A 411 -4.33 4.86 13.46
C GLN A 411 -3.41 4.78 14.68
N GLY A 412 -2.11 5.03 14.52
CA GLY A 412 -1.13 4.92 15.60
C GLY A 412 -0.96 6.18 16.44
N THR A 413 -1.44 7.33 15.97
CA THR A 413 -1.20 8.64 16.62
C THR A 413 -2.50 9.40 16.87
N HIS A 414 -3.25 9.76 15.83
CA HIS A 414 -4.41 10.64 15.99
C HIS A 414 -5.62 9.96 16.60
N LEU A 415 -5.97 8.75 16.18
CA LEU A 415 -7.11 8.03 16.75
C LEU A 415 -6.93 7.76 18.26
N PRO A 416 -5.75 7.32 18.75
CA PRO A 416 -5.51 7.21 20.18
C PRO A 416 -5.60 8.54 20.94
N ASN A 417 -5.12 9.64 20.34
CA ASN A 417 -5.21 10.97 20.94
C ASN A 417 -6.65 11.49 21.01
N LEU A 418 -7.46 11.26 19.96
CA LEU A 418 -8.89 11.56 19.96
C LEU A 418 -9.63 10.72 21.03
N ALA A 419 -9.31 9.43 21.12
CA ALA A 419 -9.90 8.55 22.14
C ALA A 419 -9.56 8.99 23.57
N ALA A 420 -8.35 9.55 23.80
CA ALA A 420 -7.97 10.11 25.09
C ALA A 420 -8.79 11.34 25.49
N MET A 421 -9.44 12.01 24.52
CA MET A 421 -10.33 13.17 24.71
C MET A 421 -11.81 12.80 24.53
N SER A 422 -12.18 11.53 24.73
CA SER A 422 -13.54 11.02 24.49
C SER A 422 -14.64 11.64 25.36
N ASP A 423 -14.27 12.38 26.41
CA ASP A 423 -15.17 13.21 27.21
C ASP A 423 -15.76 14.38 26.40
N ARG A 424 -15.01 14.96 25.50
CA ARG A 424 -15.36 16.16 24.69
C ARG A 424 -15.31 15.94 23.17
N VAL A 425 -14.70 14.88 22.69
CA VAL A 425 -14.58 14.60 21.24
C VAL A 425 -15.23 13.26 20.91
N GLY A 426 -15.97 13.22 19.81
CA GLY A 426 -16.50 11.98 19.21
C GLY A 426 -16.01 11.80 17.79
N VAL A 427 -15.42 10.65 17.47
CA VAL A 427 -15.17 10.29 16.07
C VAL A 427 -16.47 9.78 15.47
N SER A 428 -17.07 10.52 14.54
CA SER A 428 -18.36 10.19 13.92
C SER A 428 -18.22 9.43 12.60
N TRP A 429 -17.18 9.75 11.83
CA TRP A 429 -16.91 9.12 10.52
C TRP A 429 -15.47 8.73 10.36
N ILE A 430 -15.26 7.61 9.66
CA ILE A 430 -13.98 7.25 9.09
C ILE A 430 -14.15 7.04 7.59
N CYS A 431 -13.56 7.94 6.82
CA CYS A 431 -13.51 7.88 5.36
C CYS A 431 -12.13 7.36 4.93
N SER A 432 -12.11 6.28 4.16
CA SER A 432 -10.86 5.72 3.66
C SER A 432 -11.02 5.18 2.25
N ARG A 433 -9.91 5.03 1.53
CA ARG A 433 -9.91 4.57 0.14
C ARG A 433 -10.59 3.21 -0.08
N THR A 434 -10.58 2.34 0.92
CA THR A 434 -11.21 1.02 0.87
C THR A 434 -12.00 0.73 2.14
N GLY A 435 -13.09 -0.01 2.00
CA GLY A 435 -13.92 -0.43 3.14
C GLY A 435 -13.14 -1.17 4.24
N PRO A 436 -12.27 -2.16 3.92
CA PRO A 436 -11.42 -2.80 4.92
C PRO A 436 -10.49 -1.84 5.66
N SER A 437 -9.98 -0.81 4.98
CA SER A 437 -9.13 0.20 5.65
C SER A 437 -9.91 1.05 6.63
N ALA A 438 -11.13 1.47 6.26
CA ALA A 438 -12.02 2.19 7.16
C ALA A 438 -12.38 1.33 8.39
N ARG A 439 -12.74 0.06 8.17
CA ARG A 439 -13.06 -0.89 9.23
C ARG A 439 -11.88 -1.15 10.18
N ASN A 440 -10.69 -1.41 9.62
CA ASN A 440 -9.49 -1.62 10.44
C ASN A 440 -9.14 -0.38 11.29
N ALA A 441 -9.41 0.81 10.78
CA ALA A 441 -9.16 2.05 11.50
C ALA A 441 -10.21 2.30 12.60
N ALA A 442 -11.46 1.93 12.38
CA ALA A 442 -12.48 2.02 13.40
C ALA A 442 -12.18 1.12 14.61
N GLY A 443 -11.64 -0.08 14.37
CA GLY A 443 -11.30 -0.99 15.47
C GLY A 443 -12.48 -1.22 16.40
N ASP A 444 -12.30 -0.85 17.68
CA ASP A 444 -13.32 -0.96 18.72
C ASP A 444 -14.08 0.37 18.98
N LEU A 445 -13.97 1.36 18.09
CA LEU A 445 -14.71 2.62 18.25
C LEU A 445 -16.20 2.38 18.01
N GLU A 446 -17.03 2.70 18.98
CA GLU A 446 -18.49 2.53 18.91
C GLU A 446 -19.17 3.72 18.23
N GLY A 447 -20.23 3.45 17.44
CA GLY A 447 -21.06 4.50 16.83
C GLY A 447 -20.41 5.23 15.67
N VAL A 448 -19.26 4.77 15.18
CA VAL A 448 -18.54 5.37 14.04
C VAL A 448 -19.15 4.88 12.72
N GLN A 449 -19.48 5.82 11.84
CA GLN A 449 -19.88 5.52 10.48
C GLN A 449 -18.66 5.34 9.58
N LEU A 450 -18.74 4.38 8.65
CA LEU A 450 -17.64 4.05 7.74
C LEU A 450 -18.07 4.35 6.31
N THR A 451 -17.19 5.01 5.55
CA THR A 451 -17.45 5.29 4.14
C THR A 451 -16.17 5.29 3.30
N THR A 452 -16.34 5.13 2.00
CA THR A 452 -15.33 5.42 0.97
C THR A 452 -15.68 6.66 0.17
N ASN A 453 -16.84 7.25 0.41
CA ASN A 453 -17.35 8.45 -0.24
C ASN A 453 -17.22 9.67 0.68
N TYR A 454 -16.36 10.60 0.30
CA TYR A 454 -16.14 11.81 1.09
C TYR A 454 -17.35 12.77 1.09
N ASP A 455 -18.18 12.73 0.04
CA ASP A 455 -19.38 13.59 -0.03
C ASP A 455 -20.40 13.27 1.06
N GLU A 456 -20.48 12.02 1.50
CA GLU A 456 -21.34 11.64 2.63
C GLU A 456 -20.89 12.33 3.92
N VAL A 457 -19.58 12.40 4.14
CA VAL A 457 -19.01 13.09 5.31
C VAL A 457 -19.27 14.59 5.26
N LEU A 458 -19.10 15.22 4.09
CA LEU A 458 -19.32 16.64 3.89
C LEU A 458 -20.80 17.03 4.04
N ALA A 459 -21.70 16.16 3.59
CA ALA A 459 -23.14 16.37 3.66
C ALA A 459 -23.72 16.22 5.07
N ASP A 460 -23.02 15.56 5.98
CA ASP A 460 -23.49 15.37 7.35
C ASP A 460 -23.38 16.66 8.16
N PRO A 461 -24.51 17.28 8.54
CA PRO A 461 -24.50 18.51 9.33
C PRO A 461 -24.00 18.31 10.77
N GLY A 462 -23.96 17.06 11.26
CA GLY A 462 -23.44 16.70 12.57
C GLY A 462 -21.91 16.66 12.64
N VAL A 463 -21.20 16.69 11.51
CA VAL A 463 -19.74 16.75 11.48
C VAL A 463 -19.29 18.20 11.65
N HIS A 464 -18.49 18.48 12.67
CA HIS A 464 -17.93 19.81 12.93
C HIS A 464 -16.54 19.97 12.30
N VAL A 465 -15.67 18.97 12.42
CA VAL A 465 -14.27 19.03 12.04
C VAL A 465 -13.89 17.82 11.18
N ILE A 466 -13.02 18.06 10.21
CA ILE A 466 -12.40 17.02 9.40
C ILE A 466 -10.91 16.97 9.71
N LEU A 467 -10.41 15.80 10.13
CA LEU A 467 -9.01 15.48 10.24
C LEU A 467 -8.56 14.81 8.94
N VAL A 468 -7.71 15.50 8.17
CA VAL A 468 -7.17 15.00 6.90
C VAL A 468 -5.79 14.41 7.13
N GLY A 469 -5.64 13.08 6.93
CA GLY A 469 -4.37 12.35 7.07
C GLY A 469 -4.14 11.38 5.92
N THR A 470 -4.37 11.84 4.69
CA THR A 470 -4.23 11.11 3.44
C THR A 470 -2.79 11.08 2.92
N ARG A 471 -2.55 10.83 1.64
CA ARG A 471 -1.29 11.10 0.96
C ARG A 471 -1.17 12.59 0.69
N HIS A 472 0.07 13.10 0.61
CA HIS A 472 0.34 14.54 0.52
C HIS A 472 -0.35 15.21 -0.67
N ASN A 473 -0.34 14.56 -1.84
CA ASN A 473 -0.96 15.07 -3.07
C ASN A 473 -2.49 15.19 -3.03
N THR A 474 -3.13 14.70 -2.00
CA THR A 474 -4.60 14.80 -1.83
C THR A 474 -5.00 15.70 -0.65
N HIS A 475 -4.03 16.25 0.07
CA HIS A 475 -4.28 17.12 1.24
C HIS A 475 -5.10 18.34 0.84
N ALA A 476 -4.69 19.02 -0.22
CA ALA A 476 -5.38 20.24 -0.70
C ALA A 476 -6.82 19.94 -1.10
N GLU A 477 -7.05 18.91 -1.93
CA GLU A 477 -8.40 18.55 -2.37
C GLU A 477 -9.37 18.36 -1.20
N PHE A 478 -8.98 17.55 -0.21
CA PHE A 478 -9.83 17.27 0.94
C PHE A 478 -10.03 18.49 1.84
N ALA A 479 -9.00 19.31 2.05
CA ALA A 479 -9.09 20.52 2.85
C ALA A 479 -9.96 21.59 2.20
N ILE A 480 -9.81 21.84 0.90
CA ILE A 480 -10.59 22.79 0.10
C ILE A 480 -12.07 22.43 0.17
N ARG A 481 -12.41 21.17 -0.08
CA ARG A 481 -13.81 20.70 -0.04
C ARG A 481 -14.41 20.79 1.36
N ALA A 482 -13.64 20.54 2.42
CA ALA A 482 -14.07 20.70 3.80
C ALA A 482 -14.36 22.16 4.15
N LEU A 483 -13.45 23.09 3.79
CA LEU A 483 -13.61 24.53 4.02
C LEU A 483 -14.85 25.07 3.29
N ARG A 484 -15.08 24.70 2.03
CA ARG A 484 -16.29 25.06 1.26
C ARG A 484 -17.57 24.56 1.95
N ALA A 485 -17.51 23.38 2.57
CA ALA A 485 -18.62 22.79 3.33
C ALA A 485 -18.77 23.40 4.75
N GLY A 486 -17.98 24.43 5.12
CA GLY A 486 -18.03 25.08 6.42
C GLY A 486 -17.54 24.19 7.57
N LYS A 487 -16.72 23.19 7.29
CA LYS A 487 -16.15 22.31 8.31
C LYS A 487 -14.81 22.84 8.78
N GLY A 488 -14.51 22.71 10.08
CA GLY A 488 -13.16 22.91 10.60
C GLY A 488 -12.19 21.89 10.02
N VAL A 489 -10.92 22.25 9.83
CA VAL A 489 -9.92 21.38 9.20
C VAL A 489 -8.67 21.28 10.06
N PHE A 490 -8.37 20.07 10.50
CA PHE A 490 -7.03 19.68 10.94
C PHE A 490 -6.36 18.96 9.78
N LEU A 491 -5.36 19.58 9.18
CA LEU A 491 -4.69 19.07 7.99
C LEU A 491 -3.30 18.56 8.32
N GLU A 492 -3.03 17.27 8.13
CA GLU A 492 -1.66 16.77 8.23
C GLU A 492 -0.75 17.49 7.23
N LYS A 493 0.50 17.63 7.65
CA LYS A 493 1.53 18.27 6.82
C LYS A 493 1.96 17.35 5.65
N PRO A 494 2.47 17.91 4.53
CA PRO A 494 2.50 19.34 4.18
C PRO A 494 1.10 19.86 3.85
N MET A 495 0.91 21.17 3.89
CA MET A 495 -0.36 21.80 3.57
C MET A 495 -0.84 21.41 2.16
N CYS A 496 0.03 21.50 1.18
CA CYS A 496 -0.19 21.14 -0.23
C CYS A 496 1.16 20.98 -0.95
N LEU A 497 1.14 20.57 -2.23
CA LEU A 497 2.35 20.33 -3.00
C LEU A 497 2.57 21.36 -4.11
N THR A 498 1.53 22.03 -4.59
CA THR A 498 1.63 22.98 -5.71
C THR A 498 1.27 24.41 -5.31
N SER A 499 1.72 25.38 -6.10
CA SER A 499 1.43 26.79 -5.92
C SER A 499 -0.04 27.11 -6.13
N GLU A 500 -0.69 26.43 -7.06
CA GLU A 500 -2.11 26.59 -7.37
C GLU A 500 -2.98 26.13 -6.19
N GLU A 501 -2.69 24.94 -5.64
CA GLU A 501 -3.35 24.41 -4.45
C GLU A 501 -3.17 25.36 -3.24
N TYR A 502 -1.96 25.91 -3.08
CA TYR A 502 -1.67 26.85 -2.02
C TYR A 502 -2.50 28.12 -2.13
N GLN A 503 -2.58 28.72 -3.32
CA GLN A 503 -3.38 29.93 -3.56
C GLN A 503 -4.85 29.69 -3.26
N GLU A 504 -5.42 28.55 -3.69
CA GLU A 504 -6.81 28.21 -3.43
C GLU A 504 -7.09 28.00 -1.94
N ILE A 505 -6.20 27.31 -1.22
CA ILE A 505 -6.31 27.14 0.23
C ILE A 505 -6.26 28.51 0.92
N CYS A 506 -5.32 29.39 0.54
CA CYS A 506 -5.20 30.73 1.13
C CYS A 506 -6.48 31.53 0.96
N GLN A 507 -7.03 31.57 -0.25
CA GLN A 507 -8.27 32.26 -0.53
C GLN A 507 -9.42 31.72 0.35
N LEU A 508 -9.60 30.40 0.37
CA LEU A 508 -10.70 29.78 1.12
C LEU A 508 -10.55 29.93 2.63
N VAL A 509 -9.33 29.85 3.15
CA VAL A 509 -9.08 30.09 4.57
C VAL A 509 -9.41 31.54 4.94
N GLU A 510 -9.12 32.52 4.08
CA GLU A 510 -9.48 33.93 4.32
C GLU A 510 -11.00 34.15 4.26
N GLU A 511 -11.69 33.51 3.34
CA GLU A 511 -13.16 33.59 3.19
C GLU A 511 -13.92 32.80 4.27
N SER A 512 -13.35 31.68 4.75
CA SER A 512 -14.00 30.80 5.71
C SER A 512 -13.91 31.32 7.14
N SER A 513 -14.97 31.07 7.93
CA SER A 513 -14.95 31.23 9.39
C SER A 513 -14.52 29.98 10.15
N ALA A 514 -14.21 28.89 9.44
CA ALA A 514 -13.91 27.60 10.03
C ALA A 514 -12.51 27.55 10.68
N PRO A 515 -12.34 26.85 11.79
CA PRO A 515 -11.03 26.56 12.35
C PRO A 515 -10.15 25.81 11.33
N PHE A 516 -8.91 26.29 11.17
CA PHE A 516 -7.93 25.66 10.27
C PHE A 516 -6.56 25.54 10.94
N MET A 517 -5.95 24.37 10.84
CA MET A 517 -4.59 24.15 11.35
C MET A 517 -3.88 23.09 10.55
N VAL A 518 -2.63 23.38 10.16
CA VAL A 518 -1.70 22.40 9.61
C VAL A 518 -0.98 21.69 10.75
N GLY A 519 -0.81 20.38 10.67
CA GLY A 519 -0.24 19.51 11.69
C GLY A 519 1.27 19.70 11.91
N TYR A 520 1.66 20.86 12.41
CA TYR A 520 3.05 21.16 12.79
C TYR A 520 3.30 20.80 14.26
N ASN A 521 3.29 19.52 14.56
CA ASN A 521 3.30 18.97 15.92
C ASN A 521 4.51 19.38 16.77
N ARG A 522 5.70 19.54 16.16
CA ARG A 522 6.96 19.72 16.93
C ARG A 522 7.01 20.99 17.74
N ARG A 523 6.32 22.06 17.35
CA ARG A 523 6.22 23.30 18.15
C ARG A 523 5.50 23.12 19.48
N PHE A 524 4.70 22.05 19.60
CA PHE A 524 3.96 21.66 20.83
C PHE A 524 4.72 20.62 21.67
N ALA A 525 5.93 20.23 21.28
CA ALA A 525 6.75 19.35 22.08
C ALA A 525 7.15 20.04 23.40
N PRO A 526 7.13 19.34 24.56
CA PRO A 526 7.38 19.95 25.87
C PRO A 526 8.71 20.71 25.95
N GLN A 527 9.77 20.18 25.32
CA GLN A 527 11.09 20.83 25.31
C GLN A 527 11.08 22.08 24.44
N VAL A 528 10.37 22.10 23.29
CA VAL A 528 10.26 23.29 22.43
C VAL A 528 9.44 24.36 23.12
N GLU A 529 8.34 24.00 23.77
CA GLU A 529 7.56 24.93 24.59
C GLU A 529 8.41 25.53 25.74
N LEU A 530 9.27 24.71 26.37
CA LEU A 530 10.17 25.20 27.42
C LEU A 530 11.19 26.21 26.86
N ILE A 531 11.85 25.91 25.73
CA ILE A 531 12.76 26.84 25.04
C ILE A 531 12.02 28.14 24.70
N ARG A 532 10.86 28.04 24.06
CA ARG A 532 10.04 29.20 23.67
C ARG A 532 9.67 30.06 24.86
N SER A 533 9.27 29.46 25.98
CA SER A 533 8.95 30.20 27.22
C SER A 533 10.15 30.96 27.79
N GLN A 534 11.34 30.40 27.68
CA GLN A 534 12.60 31.01 28.16
C GLN A 534 13.13 32.08 27.20
N LEU A 535 12.79 32.02 25.90
CA LEU A 535 13.10 33.03 24.90
C LEU A 535 12.13 34.23 24.91
N LYS A 536 10.98 34.14 25.58
CA LYS A 536 9.93 35.17 25.54
C LYS A 536 10.43 36.57 25.92
N ASN A 537 11.39 36.66 26.83
CA ASN A 537 11.95 37.93 27.34
C ASN A 537 13.40 38.13 26.87
N ARG A 538 13.80 37.59 25.75
CA ARG A 538 15.12 37.78 25.16
C ARG A 538 15.36 39.24 24.79
N VAL A 539 16.61 39.65 24.87
CA VAL A 539 17.06 41.01 24.51
C VAL A 539 17.67 41.04 23.11
N HIS A 540 18.38 39.97 22.73
CA HIS A 540 19.10 39.89 21.46
C HIS A 540 18.42 38.91 20.48
N PRO A 541 18.73 39.03 19.18
CA PRO A 541 18.37 38.07 18.17
C PRO A 541 18.86 36.65 18.51
N VAL A 542 18.14 35.64 18.00
CA VAL A 542 18.43 34.23 18.25
C VAL A 542 19.28 33.65 17.12
N MET A 543 20.25 32.79 17.46
CA MET A 543 20.92 31.95 16.47
C MET A 543 20.48 30.48 16.69
N ILE A 544 20.02 29.81 15.63
CA ILE A 544 19.54 28.42 15.68
C ILE A 544 20.32 27.57 14.69
N GLN A 545 20.80 26.40 15.14
CA GLN A 545 21.29 25.33 14.29
C GLN A 545 20.41 24.11 14.49
N TYR A 546 19.81 23.58 13.41
CA TYR A 546 19.00 22.37 13.46
C TYR A 546 19.54 21.34 12.46
N VAL A 547 19.79 20.13 12.92
CA VAL A 547 20.27 19.01 12.09
C VAL A 547 19.26 17.86 12.11
N MET A 548 18.83 17.45 10.92
CA MET A 548 17.99 16.26 10.71
C MET A 548 18.82 15.18 10.02
N ASN A 549 19.11 14.10 10.74
CA ASN A 549 19.72 12.88 10.22
C ASN A 549 18.59 11.86 9.90
N ALA A 550 17.99 12.04 8.73
CA ALA A 550 16.72 11.37 8.39
C ALA A 550 16.89 9.90 7.97
N GLY A 551 18.08 9.54 7.48
CA GLY A 551 18.36 8.24 6.88
C GLY A 551 17.84 8.11 5.44
N CYS A 552 18.46 7.21 4.67
CA CYS A 552 18.14 6.99 3.27
C CYS A 552 16.79 6.30 3.09
N LEU A 553 16.02 6.76 2.09
CA LEU A 553 14.85 6.09 1.55
C LEU A 553 15.13 5.63 0.11
N PRO A 554 14.54 4.52 -0.35
CA PRO A 554 14.59 4.13 -1.76
C PRO A 554 14.01 5.22 -2.66
N LYS A 555 14.53 5.36 -3.89
CA LYS A 555 14.06 6.36 -4.85
C LYS A 555 12.58 6.18 -5.25
N ASP A 556 12.12 4.92 -5.25
CA ASP A 556 10.74 4.52 -5.53
C ASP A 556 9.81 4.64 -4.31
N HIS A 557 10.31 5.12 -3.17
CA HIS A 557 9.44 5.37 -2.03
C HIS A 557 8.47 6.51 -2.35
N TRP A 558 7.19 6.33 -2.03
CA TRP A 558 6.11 7.26 -2.38
C TRP A 558 6.37 8.73 -2.01
N THR A 559 7.14 8.99 -0.92
CA THR A 559 7.49 10.34 -0.50
C THR A 559 8.47 11.04 -1.45
N GLN A 560 9.19 10.28 -2.29
CA GLN A 560 10.14 10.79 -3.27
C GLN A 560 9.48 11.10 -4.62
N GLY A 561 8.24 10.61 -4.85
CA GLY A 561 7.50 10.81 -6.07
C GLY A 561 6.43 11.91 -5.96
N GLU A 562 5.60 12.00 -6.99
CA GLU A 562 4.52 12.99 -7.11
C GLU A 562 3.52 12.95 -5.95
N GLU A 563 3.23 11.78 -5.38
CA GLU A 563 2.32 11.65 -4.23
C GLU A 563 2.87 12.30 -2.97
N GLY A 564 4.19 12.36 -2.82
CA GLY A 564 4.87 12.83 -1.61
C GLY A 564 5.46 14.21 -1.68
N GLY A 565 5.83 14.69 -2.87
CA GLY A 565 6.44 16.01 -3.11
C GLY A 565 7.84 16.18 -2.53
N GLY A 566 8.54 15.07 -2.22
CA GLY A 566 9.90 15.09 -1.66
C GLY A 566 9.95 15.31 -0.15
N ARG A 567 11.15 15.26 0.39
CA ARG A 567 11.35 15.30 1.85
C ARG A 567 11.46 16.73 2.41
N LEU A 568 11.84 17.69 1.59
CA LEU A 568 11.85 19.08 2.02
C LEU A 568 10.43 19.54 2.34
N MET A 569 9.48 19.32 1.42
CA MET A 569 8.06 19.61 1.68
C MET A 569 7.47 18.70 2.75
N GLY A 570 7.70 17.39 2.65
CA GLY A 570 7.06 16.38 3.52
C GLY A 570 7.61 16.27 4.94
N GLU A 571 8.85 16.69 5.22
CA GLU A 571 9.46 16.60 6.55
C GLU A 571 10.20 17.90 6.95
N GLY A 572 10.82 18.61 6.00
CA GLY A 572 11.51 19.87 6.25
C GLY A 572 10.59 20.95 6.83
N CYS A 573 9.34 20.98 6.42
CA CYS A 573 8.33 21.92 6.93
C CYS A 573 8.17 21.88 8.45
N HIS A 574 8.29 20.73 9.10
CA HIS A 574 8.28 20.66 10.55
C HIS A 574 9.45 21.41 11.22
N LEU A 575 10.60 21.42 10.58
CA LEU A 575 11.82 22.02 11.12
C LEU A 575 11.78 23.52 10.95
N VAL A 576 11.33 23.97 9.76
CA VAL A 576 11.07 25.39 9.49
C VAL A 576 10.02 25.94 10.48
N ASP A 577 8.95 25.19 10.73
CA ASP A 577 7.92 25.57 11.68
C ASP A 577 8.43 25.73 13.12
N VAL A 578 9.25 24.79 13.60
CA VAL A 578 9.85 24.89 14.93
C VAL A 578 10.75 26.13 15.03
N ILE A 579 11.60 26.35 14.06
CA ILE A 579 12.49 27.51 14.03
C ILE A 579 11.67 28.81 14.03
N ARG A 580 10.66 28.92 13.14
CA ARG A 580 9.76 30.06 13.06
C ARG A 580 9.07 30.35 14.39
N SER A 581 8.59 29.29 15.07
CA SER A 581 7.91 29.40 16.37
C SER A 581 8.83 29.84 17.51
N LEU A 582 10.13 29.55 17.45
CA LEU A 582 11.12 29.95 18.45
C LEU A 582 11.64 31.37 18.19
N VAL A 583 11.85 31.74 16.92
CA VAL A 583 12.28 33.09 16.54
C VAL A 583 11.17 34.10 16.77
N GLY A 584 9.93 33.80 16.36
CA GLY A 584 8.77 34.68 16.54
C GLY A 584 8.75 35.91 15.62
N SER A 585 9.61 35.98 14.60
CA SER A 585 9.72 37.06 13.62
C SER A 585 9.66 36.48 12.20
N PRO A 586 9.15 37.23 11.20
CA PRO A 586 9.08 36.76 9.82
C PRO A 586 10.46 36.52 9.19
N VAL A 587 10.50 35.60 8.20
CA VAL A 587 11.69 35.35 7.37
C VAL A 587 11.91 36.49 6.40
N SER A 588 13.11 37.05 6.35
CA SER A 588 13.50 38.13 5.44
C SER A 588 14.34 37.66 4.26
N GLU A 589 15.16 36.60 4.44
CA GLU A 589 16.04 36.09 3.39
C GLU A 589 16.20 34.55 3.51
N ILE A 590 16.24 33.87 2.36
CA ILE A 590 16.38 32.42 2.25
C ILE A 590 17.53 32.09 1.32
N SER A 591 18.45 31.20 1.76
CA SER A 591 19.40 30.55 0.87
C SER A 591 19.43 29.05 1.12
N CYS A 592 19.39 28.26 0.05
CA CYS A 592 19.38 26.81 0.12
C CYS A 592 20.38 26.21 -0.85
N HIS A 593 21.15 25.22 -0.38
CA HIS A 593 22.12 24.48 -1.19
C HIS A 593 21.92 22.98 -1.00
N ALA A 594 21.71 22.27 -2.11
CA ALA A 594 21.61 20.82 -2.14
C ALA A 594 22.97 20.17 -2.46
N ILE A 595 23.17 18.93 -2.01
CA ILE A 595 24.33 18.13 -2.43
C ILE A 595 24.22 17.84 -3.93
N ARG A 596 25.33 18.07 -4.66
CA ARG A 596 25.48 17.65 -6.06
C ARG A 596 26.10 16.26 -6.11
N SER A 597 25.35 15.27 -6.59
CA SER A 597 25.85 13.92 -6.79
C SER A 597 26.32 13.72 -8.23
N LEU A 598 27.52 13.14 -8.39
CA LEU A 598 28.09 12.84 -9.72
C LEU A 598 27.38 11.66 -10.44
N ASN A 599 26.61 10.85 -9.73
CA ASN A 599 26.05 9.60 -10.23
C ASN A 599 24.54 9.46 -10.02
N GLU A 600 23.82 10.54 -9.81
CA GLU A 600 22.36 10.53 -9.55
C GLU A 600 21.88 9.58 -8.41
N ALA A 601 22.80 9.08 -7.60
CA ALA A 601 22.49 8.13 -6.54
C ALA A 601 21.71 8.79 -5.39
N LEU A 602 21.86 10.10 -5.23
CA LEU A 602 21.25 10.88 -4.16
C LEU A 602 20.11 11.74 -4.72
N VAL A 603 19.04 11.82 -3.94
CA VAL A 603 17.93 12.75 -4.20
C VAL A 603 18.33 14.12 -3.64
N LYS A 604 18.15 15.19 -4.42
CA LYS A 604 18.64 16.54 -4.05
C LYS A 604 17.98 17.05 -2.78
N ASP A 605 16.66 16.98 -2.68
CA ASP A 605 15.89 17.46 -1.54
C ASP A 605 15.92 16.54 -0.30
N ASP A 606 16.69 15.44 -0.36
CA ASP A 606 17.05 14.60 0.79
C ASP A 606 18.34 15.06 1.50
N ASN A 607 19.09 15.99 0.90
CA ASN A 607 20.40 16.39 1.40
C ASN A 607 20.66 17.87 1.07
N PHE A 608 20.26 18.74 1.98
CA PHE A 608 20.38 20.20 1.77
C PHE A 608 20.79 20.94 3.05
N SER A 609 21.31 22.15 2.86
CA SER A 609 21.54 23.14 3.90
C SER A 609 20.72 24.39 3.58
N LEU A 610 19.80 24.74 4.46
CA LEU A 610 18.93 25.90 4.37
C LEU A 610 19.35 26.93 5.42
N ASN A 611 19.60 28.16 4.99
CA ASN A 611 19.86 29.28 5.87
C ASN A 611 18.70 30.25 5.78
N LEU A 612 18.23 30.71 6.94
CA LEU A 612 17.12 31.64 7.10
C LEU A 612 17.62 32.86 7.87
N GLN A 613 17.34 34.05 7.38
CA GLN A 613 17.47 35.30 8.09
C GLN A 613 16.08 35.86 8.40
N TYR A 614 15.92 36.46 9.54
CA TYR A 614 14.64 36.96 10.05
C TYR A 614 14.67 38.49 10.20
N GLU A 615 13.52 39.14 10.15
CA GLU A 615 13.40 40.60 10.23
C GLU A 615 13.97 41.20 11.53
N ASP A 616 13.92 40.45 12.65
CA ASP A 616 14.51 40.87 13.93
C ASP A 616 16.02 40.69 14.00
N GLY A 617 16.67 40.25 12.92
CA GLY A 617 18.10 39.96 12.84
C GLY A 617 18.51 38.57 13.31
N SER A 618 17.56 37.72 13.72
CA SER A 618 17.82 36.31 14.02
C SER A 618 18.24 35.52 12.79
N VAL A 619 19.03 34.46 12.98
CA VAL A 619 19.47 33.60 11.90
C VAL A 619 19.31 32.12 12.27
N ALA A 620 18.99 31.28 11.28
CA ALA A 620 18.93 29.86 11.47
C ALA A 620 19.61 29.10 10.33
N ASN A 621 20.28 28.00 10.68
CA ASN A 621 20.83 27.04 9.74
C ASN A 621 20.17 25.68 9.97
N LEU A 622 19.56 25.13 8.94
CA LEU A 622 18.95 23.81 8.92
C LEU A 622 19.74 22.89 7.99
N ILE A 623 20.28 21.81 8.52
CA ILE A 623 20.91 20.74 7.74
C ILE A 623 19.99 19.55 7.74
N TYR A 624 19.58 19.12 6.56
CA TYR A 624 18.81 17.90 6.34
C TYR A 624 19.66 16.91 5.55
N THR A 625 19.84 15.68 6.06
CA THR A 625 20.65 14.68 5.35
C THR A 625 20.07 13.26 5.49
N SER A 626 20.13 12.52 4.39
CA SER A 626 19.83 11.09 4.32
C SER A 626 21.06 10.20 4.48
N GLN A 627 22.29 10.79 4.52
CA GLN A 627 23.56 10.06 4.49
C GLN A 627 24.18 9.78 5.87
N GLY A 628 23.62 10.36 6.93
CA GLY A 628 24.18 10.21 8.27
C GLY A 628 24.03 8.79 8.83
N ASN A 629 24.98 8.39 9.69
CA ASN A 629 24.92 7.12 10.38
C ASN A 629 23.73 7.08 11.35
N ARG A 630 23.01 5.96 11.39
CA ARG A 630 21.82 5.77 12.24
C ARG A 630 22.11 5.74 13.74
N SER A 631 23.37 5.64 14.17
CA SER A 631 23.77 5.76 15.59
C SER A 631 23.86 7.22 16.07
N TYR A 632 23.94 8.18 15.15
CA TYR A 632 23.82 9.60 15.45
C TYR A 632 22.35 9.95 15.71
N PRO A 633 22.02 10.88 16.63
CA PRO A 633 20.66 11.30 16.89
C PRO A 633 19.94 11.72 15.62
N LYS A 634 18.65 11.37 15.50
CA LYS A 634 17.87 11.73 14.32
C LYS A 634 17.66 13.24 14.21
N GLU A 635 17.38 13.89 15.33
CA GLU A 635 17.11 15.34 15.36
C GLU A 635 17.92 16.00 16.47
N THR A 636 18.76 16.97 16.13
CA THR A 636 19.51 17.77 17.09
C THR A 636 19.30 19.25 16.81
N MET A 637 19.03 20.05 17.86
CA MET A 637 18.86 21.50 17.73
C MET A 637 19.68 22.21 18.80
N ARG A 638 20.38 23.26 18.38
CA ARG A 638 21.08 24.19 19.27
C ARG A 638 20.51 25.58 19.08
N VAL A 639 20.21 26.23 20.19
CA VAL A 639 19.68 27.61 20.22
C VAL A 639 20.63 28.42 21.09
N PHE A 640 21.03 29.60 20.61
CA PHE A 640 21.92 30.51 21.29
C PHE A 640 21.27 31.89 21.40
N CYS A 641 21.16 32.41 22.63
CA CYS A 641 20.62 33.73 22.90
C CYS A 641 20.97 34.19 24.32
N ASP A 642 21.31 35.47 24.50
CA ASP A 642 21.52 36.10 25.80
C ASP A 642 22.41 35.27 26.73
N GLU A 643 23.60 34.85 26.26
CA GLU A 643 24.58 34.01 26.99
C GLU A 643 24.07 32.64 27.41
N LYS A 644 22.91 32.19 26.89
CA LYS A 644 22.32 30.86 27.13
C LYS A 644 22.43 30.00 25.89
N THR A 645 22.59 28.70 26.13
CA THR A 645 22.59 27.71 25.07
C THR A 645 21.65 26.59 25.43
N TRP A 646 20.70 26.29 24.54
CA TRP A 646 19.82 25.13 24.62
C TRP A 646 20.30 24.06 23.64
N VAL A 647 20.45 22.83 24.09
CA VAL A 647 20.83 21.67 23.28
C VAL A 647 19.75 20.64 23.39
N LEU A 648 18.98 20.45 22.31
CA LEU A 648 17.91 19.46 22.23
C LEU A 648 18.39 18.28 21.39
N GLU A 649 18.25 17.06 21.95
CA GLU A 649 18.52 15.81 21.24
C GLU A 649 17.30 14.91 21.19
N ASP A 650 16.89 14.51 19.99
CA ASP A 650 15.82 13.53 19.69
C ASP A 650 14.48 13.76 20.41
N TYR A 651 14.20 14.98 20.93
CA TYR A 651 13.02 15.28 21.77
C TYR A 651 12.96 14.42 23.04
N LEU A 652 14.11 13.97 23.51
CA LEU A 652 14.31 13.25 24.78
C LEU A 652 15.06 14.11 25.78
N ASP A 653 16.18 14.68 25.35
CA ASP A 653 17.09 15.38 26.20
C ASP A 653 17.19 16.86 25.79
N LEU A 654 16.98 17.74 26.74
CA LEU A 654 17.19 19.17 26.61
C LEU A 654 18.12 19.63 27.69
N ASP A 655 19.35 20.00 27.34
CA ASP A 655 20.29 20.68 28.21
C ASP A 655 20.21 22.20 28.04
N VAL A 656 20.32 22.92 29.14
CA VAL A 656 20.33 24.38 29.15
C VAL A 656 21.59 24.86 29.87
N LEU A 657 22.49 25.49 29.17
CA LEU A 657 23.72 26.10 29.70
C LEU A 657 23.50 27.60 29.92
N GLY A 658 23.94 28.13 31.01
CA GLY A 658 23.76 29.55 31.34
C GLY A 658 22.34 29.94 31.73
N GLY A 659 21.43 28.98 31.94
CA GLY A 659 20.01 29.21 32.18
C GLY A 659 19.37 28.24 33.21
N PRO A 660 18.03 28.21 33.29
CA PRO A 660 17.29 27.28 34.11
C PRO A 660 17.58 25.83 33.72
N LYS A 661 17.26 24.89 34.62
CA LYS A 661 17.43 23.44 34.38
C LYS A 661 16.68 22.99 33.09
N GLY A 662 17.33 22.14 32.29
CA GLY A 662 16.76 21.49 31.15
C GLY A 662 15.72 20.41 31.48
N SER A 663 15.34 19.61 30.52
CA SER A 663 14.32 18.57 30.62
C SER A 663 14.79 17.28 29.98
N HIS A 664 14.66 16.15 30.71
CA HIS A 664 14.98 14.83 30.19
C HIS A 664 13.75 13.94 30.31
N LEU A 665 13.31 13.42 29.17
CA LEU A 665 12.11 12.58 29.07
C LEU A 665 12.50 11.10 28.97
N LYS A 666 11.74 10.23 29.62
CA LYS A 666 11.91 8.77 29.48
C LYS A 666 11.38 8.24 28.13
N VAL A 667 10.42 8.94 27.56
CA VAL A 667 9.77 8.60 26.30
C VAL A 667 9.70 9.86 25.46
N ARG A 668 10.06 9.71 24.19
CA ARG A 668 10.04 10.81 23.21
C ARG A 668 8.63 11.38 23.05
N ASP A 669 8.51 12.68 23.22
CA ASP A 669 7.27 13.42 22.95
C ASP A 669 7.54 14.53 21.95
N LYS A 670 6.90 14.42 20.79
CA LYS A 670 6.98 15.39 19.69
C LYS A 670 5.74 16.30 19.59
N GLY A 671 4.90 16.31 20.62
CA GLY A 671 3.79 17.24 20.73
C GLY A 671 2.48 16.86 20.05
N HIS A 672 2.35 15.67 19.43
CA HIS A 672 1.13 15.31 18.68
C HIS A 672 -0.15 15.33 19.53
N ALA A 673 -0.10 14.88 20.78
CA ALA A 673 -1.27 14.91 21.65
C ALA A 673 -1.66 16.36 22.00
N LYS A 674 -0.66 17.18 22.31
CA LYS A 674 -0.86 18.59 22.68
C LYS A 674 -1.36 19.44 21.52
N GLU A 675 -0.81 19.22 20.32
CA GLU A 675 -1.25 19.82 19.06
C GLU A 675 -2.75 19.62 18.84
N LEU A 676 -3.20 18.35 18.91
CA LEU A 676 -4.58 18.00 18.64
C LEU A 676 -5.50 18.53 19.75
N GLU A 677 -5.06 18.52 21.02
CA GLU A 677 -5.78 19.12 22.15
C GLU A 677 -6.02 20.62 21.93
N ARG A 678 -5.01 21.34 21.47
CA ARG A 678 -5.07 22.78 21.22
C ARG A 678 -6.01 23.10 20.06
N PHE A 679 -5.94 22.35 18.96
CA PHE A 679 -6.86 22.50 17.84
C PHE A 679 -8.32 22.22 18.26
N VAL A 680 -8.55 21.17 19.03
CA VAL A 680 -9.90 20.85 19.56
C VAL A 680 -10.44 21.99 20.41
N ALA A 681 -9.60 22.59 21.27
CA ALA A 681 -10.02 23.73 22.08
C ALA A 681 -10.41 24.94 21.23
N ALA A 682 -9.61 25.29 20.23
CA ALA A 682 -9.91 26.35 19.28
C ALA A 682 -11.22 26.09 18.51
N ALA A 683 -11.43 24.85 18.04
CA ALA A 683 -12.65 24.48 17.32
C ALA A 683 -13.92 24.60 18.18
N PHE A 684 -13.85 24.29 19.48
CA PHE A 684 -14.96 24.49 20.41
C PHE A 684 -15.33 25.97 20.61
N LEU A 685 -14.31 26.83 20.64
CA LEU A 685 -14.51 28.28 20.82
C LEU A 685 -14.88 28.99 19.51
N GLY A 686 -14.81 28.29 18.38
CA GLY A 686 -14.94 28.86 17.04
C GLY A 686 -13.78 29.79 16.68
N GLU A 687 -12.63 29.63 17.34
CA GLU A 687 -11.39 30.31 17.02
C GLU A 687 -10.81 29.75 15.73
N ARG A 688 -10.40 30.64 14.80
CA ARG A 688 -9.97 30.22 13.46
C ARG A 688 -8.61 29.55 13.48
N PHE A 689 -7.67 30.04 14.31
CA PHE A 689 -6.27 29.63 14.24
C PHE A 689 -5.68 29.44 15.64
N GLU A 690 -5.20 28.24 15.95
CA GLU A 690 -4.33 27.99 17.09
C GLU A 690 -2.87 28.37 16.75
N ILE A 691 -2.42 28.08 15.51
CA ILE A 691 -1.19 28.61 14.93
C ILE A 691 -1.59 29.81 14.07
N PRO A 692 -0.99 31.01 14.25
CA PRO A 692 -1.29 32.18 13.42
C PRO A 692 -1.22 31.84 11.92
N TRP A 693 -2.17 32.35 11.16
CA TRP A 693 -2.30 31.99 9.74
C TRP A 693 -1.09 32.42 8.91
N ASP A 694 -0.55 33.59 9.20
CA ASP A 694 0.67 34.09 8.58
C ASP A 694 1.89 33.18 8.82
N GLU A 695 2.04 32.60 10.03
CA GLU A 695 3.09 31.62 10.30
C GLU A 695 2.90 30.33 9.49
N GLN A 696 1.67 29.82 9.38
CA GLN A 696 1.40 28.60 8.61
C GLN A 696 1.69 28.79 7.12
N ARG A 697 1.33 29.94 6.56
CA ARG A 697 1.65 30.30 5.18
C ARG A 697 3.18 30.41 4.97
N GLU A 698 3.83 31.16 5.83
CA GLU A 698 5.27 31.41 5.74
C GLU A 698 6.07 30.10 5.79
N VAL A 699 5.69 29.14 6.59
CA VAL A 699 6.33 27.81 6.62
C VAL A 699 6.24 27.14 5.26
N TRP A 700 5.08 27.14 4.61
CA TRP A 700 4.92 26.56 3.29
C TRP A 700 5.72 27.33 2.22
N GLU A 701 5.61 28.66 2.21
CA GLU A 701 6.31 29.55 1.28
C GLU A 701 7.83 29.38 1.37
N THR A 702 8.37 29.33 2.60
CA THR A 702 9.79 29.09 2.85
C THR A 702 10.27 27.73 2.31
N CYS A 703 9.49 26.67 2.56
CA CYS A 703 9.82 25.32 2.07
C CYS A 703 9.71 25.24 0.55
N TYR A 704 8.70 25.84 -0.05
CA TYR A 704 8.50 25.84 -1.49
C TYR A 704 9.63 26.61 -2.19
N GLN A 705 9.99 27.80 -1.70
CA GLN A 705 11.12 28.56 -2.23
C GLN A 705 12.45 27.83 -2.06
N ALA A 706 12.69 27.20 -0.90
CA ALA A 706 13.88 26.39 -0.68
C ALA A 706 13.95 25.19 -1.64
N LEU A 707 12.81 24.56 -1.96
CA LEU A 707 12.72 23.47 -2.94
C LEU A 707 13.12 23.96 -4.34
N GLN A 708 12.59 25.12 -4.77
CA GLN A 708 12.97 25.71 -6.07
C GLN A 708 14.49 25.97 -6.14
N LEU A 709 15.06 26.58 -5.10
CA LEU A 709 16.51 26.80 -5.02
C LEU A 709 17.35 25.50 -5.07
N CYS A 710 16.83 24.39 -4.49
CA CYS A 710 17.50 23.09 -4.58
C CYS A 710 17.41 22.48 -6.00
N LEU A 711 16.30 22.68 -6.71
CA LEU A 711 16.09 22.10 -8.04
C LEU A 711 16.86 22.86 -9.13
N GLU A 712 17.05 24.16 -8.99
CA GLU A 712 17.82 25.01 -9.93
C GLU A 712 19.33 24.71 -9.93
N GLN A 713 19.86 24.08 -8.90
CA GLN A 713 21.28 23.68 -8.75
C GLN A 713 21.57 22.32 -9.38
#